data_8957ed6b5e677918aeb6effa39a55f49
#
_entry.id   8957ed6b5e677918aeb6effa39a55f49
#
_cell.length_a   1.000
_cell.length_b   1.000
_cell.length_c   1.000
_cell.angle_alpha   90.00
_cell.angle_beta   90.00
_cell.angle_gamma   90.00
#
_symmetry.space_group_name_H-M   'P 1'
#
loop_
_entity.id
_entity.type
_entity.pdbx_description
1 polymer ?
#
loop_
_entity_poly.entity_id
_entity_poly.type
_entity_poly.pdbx_seq_one_letter_code
_entity_poly.pdbx_strand_id
1 'polypeptide(L)'
;MKHYLEQPAAVLEELGSSEQGLSTQEAELRLGRDGRNKLAEPKRASLIRRFLSQLADPMIIILIVAAAISAITSVYEGHVSGEGGFPTDTVIILAVVVINAVLGVLQESKAEQAIDALQKMSAATSHVLRGGELMTVPSEELAVGDVVLLEAGDAVPADCRILECASLKAEESALTGESVPVDKQTEALGASDGDVPLGDRRNMLYMGSSVVYGRGRAVVTAVGMNTEMGRIADAITQAQDGQTPLQKKLSQLSKLLTMIVLGICVFIFAYSLISGRDELTGGDSAQIFGRVIDMFMVAVSLAVAAIPEGLAAVVTVVLSIGVTNMSKRNAIIRKLTAVETLGCAQVICTDKTGTLTQNRMTVVRHYGSDERLLATALALCSDARESGDGIVGEPTEAALVAYAASLELHKSELERLQPRVDEAPFDSMRKMMTTVHSLPTGGEELPGAAAGNATVGRTDGGYIAVQYTKGAPDVLLGRCTAALVDGGLVPMTAELRERIEAENRAMAEQALRVLAAAYRPLAELPDSSAPEALEQELVFLGLVGMIDPVRPEVGAAIEQCREAGIIPVMITGDHRDTAVAIARELGILSDPSQALTGAQLSEMSDEELRERVCDIRVYARVQPEHKTRIVNAWRACGYVTAMTGDGVNDAPSIKSADIGIGMGITGTDVTKNVADMVLADDNFATIVGAVEEGRRIYDNIRRAVKFLLGSNMSEVLSIFTATMLGFTILEPVHLLWINLLTDCFPALALGMERAEPDIMSRPPRSARESIFAHGVGFDCVYQGVMCAVLTLAAFFIGHYMEYGVWTVTNSPDGTTMAFLTLSMAEIFHSFNMRAHRASLFTLRTPNWALVGAAAASLALTTLCIYVPFLANAFDFTPISATEYAVAMGLAFLVLPIVEGVKCVQRAAAKRRARA
;
A
#
# COMPACT_ATOMS: atom_id res chain seq x y z
N MET A 1 7.42 21.43 33.78
CA MET A 1 8.04 20.86 35.01
C MET A 1 9.18 19.94 34.62
N LYS A 2 10.14 19.67 35.54
CA LYS A 2 11.34 18.90 35.20
C LYS A 2 11.25 17.51 35.84
N HIS A 3 10.29 16.68 35.35
CA HIS A 3 10.01 15.35 35.92
C HIS A 3 11.23 14.40 35.96
N TYR A 4 12.26 14.68 35.16
CA TYR A 4 13.53 13.93 35.19
C TYR A 4 14.37 14.15 36.47
N LEU A 5 14.09 15.21 37.25
CA LEU A 5 14.76 15.51 38.51
C LEU A 5 14.04 14.90 39.72
N GLU A 6 12.86 14.32 39.52
CA GLU A 6 12.00 13.82 40.60
C GLU A 6 11.95 12.29 40.62
N GLN A 7 11.71 11.75 41.83
CA GLN A 7 11.49 10.32 42.01
C GLN A 7 10.15 9.90 41.39
N PRO A 8 10.03 8.66 40.88
CA PRO A 8 8.81 8.16 40.23
C PRO A 8 7.51 8.38 41.04
N ALA A 9 7.56 8.15 42.37
CA ALA A 9 6.41 8.33 43.25
C ALA A 9 5.95 9.79 43.34
N ALA A 10 6.88 10.75 43.38
CA ALA A 10 6.56 12.17 43.38
C ALA A 10 5.94 12.64 42.09
N VAL A 11 6.41 12.11 40.95
CA VAL A 11 5.80 12.40 39.63
C VAL A 11 4.38 11.86 39.52
N LEU A 12 4.12 10.65 40.03
CA LEU A 12 2.77 10.08 40.06
C LEU A 12 1.82 10.95 40.90
N GLU A 13 2.27 11.40 42.06
CA GLU A 13 1.48 12.29 42.96
C GLU A 13 1.22 13.66 42.30
N GLU A 14 2.24 14.26 41.69
CA GLU A 14 2.11 15.54 40.97
C GLU A 14 1.12 15.44 39.79
N LEU A 15 1.17 14.33 39.04
CA LEU A 15 0.25 14.09 37.90
C LEU A 15 -1.12 13.60 38.37
N GLY A 16 -1.37 13.42 39.67
CA GLY A 16 -2.63 12.89 40.21
C GLY A 16 -2.94 11.50 39.63
N SER A 17 -1.90 10.64 39.50
CA SER A 17 -1.98 9.28 39.01
C SER A 17 -1.56 8.29 40.08
N SER A 18 -1.60 7.00 39.77
CA SER A 18 -1.17 5.92 40.65
C SER A 18 -0.41 4.85 39.92
N GLU A 19 0.22 3.91 40.62
CA GLU A 19 0.86 2.74 40.02
C GLU A 19 -0.14 1.86 39.23
N GLN A 20 -1.44 1.95 39.53
CA GLN A 20 -2.52 1.25 38.82
C GLN A 20 -3.06 2.08 37.65
N GLY A 21 -2.48 3.22 37.33
CA GLY A 21 -2.91 4.15 36.30
C GLY A 21 -4.13 4.99 36.70
N LEU A 22 -4.64 5.74 35.73
CA LEU A 22 -5.87 6.53 35.87
C LEU A 22 -7.11 5.64 35.80
N SER A 23 -8.24 6.12 36.34
CA SER A 23 -9.53 5.51 35.98
C SER A 23 -9.92 5.92 34.56
N THR A 24 -10.69 5.08 33.87
CA THR A 24 -11.18 5.39 32.50
C THR A 24 -11.92 6.73 32.44
N GLN A 25 -12.72 7.04 33.44
CA GLN A 25 -13.44 8.31 33.54
C GLN A 25 -12.51 9.51 33.66
N GLU A 26 -11.47 9.41 34.50
CA GLU A 26 -10.50 10.49 34.66
C GLU A 26 -9.66 10.70 33.39
N ALA A 27 -9.30 9.61 32.70
CA ALA A 27 -8.61 9.70 31.41
C ALA A 27 -9.45 10.44 30.35
N GLU A 28 -10.74 10.15 30.27
CA GLU A 28 -11.67 10.86 29.36
C GLU A 28 -11.79 12.34 29.72
N LEU A 29 -11.87 12.68 31.00
CA LEU A 29 -11.92 14.08 31.45
C LEU A 29 -10.65 14.84 31.09
N ARG A 30 -9.48 14.22 31.26
CA ARG A 30 -8.18 14.80 30.87
C ARG A 30 -8.03 14.94 29.36
N LEU A 31 -8.50 13.96 28.59
CA LEU A 31 -8.56 14.04 27.14
C LEU A 31 -9.40 15.23 26.65
N GLY A 32 -10.53 15.50 27.34
CA GLY A 32 -11.38 16.67 27.08
C GLY A 32 -10.71 18.00 27.42
N ARG A 33 -9.86 18.03 28.46
CA ARG A 33 -9.15 19.23 28.95
C ARG A 33 -7.87 19.52 28.18
N ASP A 34 -7.02 18.49 27.99
CA ASP A 34 -5.63 18.64 27.49
C ASP A 34 -5.55 18.36 25.97
N GLY A 35 -6.62 17.86 25.38
CA GLY A 35 -6.71 17.48 23.97
C GLY A 35 -6.17 16.08 23.69
N ARG A 36 -6.30 15.63 22.43
CA ARG A 36 -5.79 14.33 22.00
C ARG A 36 -4.27 14.35 21.86
N ASN A 37 -3.66 13.20 22.10
CA ASN A 37 -2.20 12.98 21.88
C ASN A 37 -1.89 12.91 20.37
N LYS A 38 -1.95 14.06 19.72
CA LYS A 38 -1.73 14.20 18.27
C LYS A 38 -0.92 15.45 17.99
N LEU A 39 0.05 15.34 17.11
CA LEU A 39 0.77 16.52 16.59
C LEU A 39 -0.19 17.35 15.72
N ALA A 40 -0.02 18.66 15.71
CA ALA A 40 -0.83 19.55 14.91
C ALA A 40 -0.68 19.19 13.43
N GLU A 41 -1.78 18.79 12.80
CA GLU A 41 -1.83 18.67 11.35
C GLU A 41 -1.74 20.07 10.72
N PRO A 42 -1.11 20.20 9.56
CA PRO A 42 -1.13 21.45 8.82
C PRO A 42 -2.57 21.88 8.62
N LYS A 43 -2.89 23.13 8.96
CA LYS A 43 -4.26 23.65 8.85
C LYS A 43 -4.73 23.48 7.41
N ARG A 44 -5.76 22.68 7.23
CA ARG A 44 -6.39 22.46 5.93
C ARG A 44 -6.84 23.80 5.35
N ALA A 45 -6.59 24.00 4.08
CA ALA A 45 -7.08 25.17 3.39
C ALA A 45 -8.62 25.18 3.46
N SER A 46 -9.22 26.29 3.88
CA SER A 46 -10.67 26.44 3.88
C SER A 46 -11.21 26.27 2.45
N LEU A 47 -12.47 25.84 2.30
CA LEU A 47 -13.10 25.71 0.98
C LEU A 47 -13.01 26.99 0.16
N ILE A 48 -13.12 28.15 0.81
CA ILE A 48 -12.98 29.46 0.16
C ILE A 48 -11.55 29.65 -0.35
N ARG A 49 -10.53 29.30 0.44
CA ARG A 49 -9.12 29.43 0.00
C ARG A 49 -8.81 28.48 -1.17
N ARG A 50 -9.37 27.28 -1.17
CA ARG A 50 -9.26 26.32 -2.29
C ARG A 50 -9.96 26.86 -3.53
N PHE A 51 -11.16 27.39 -3.38
CA PHE A 51 -11.87 28.04 -4.48
C PHE A 51 -11.07 29.19 -5.08
N LEU A 52 -10.51 30.06 -4.24
CA LEU A 52 -9.64 31.16 -4.70
C LEU A 52 -8.33 30.66 -5.32
N SER A 53 -7.77 29.53 -4.85
CA SER A 53 -6.57 28.94 -5.46
C SER A 53 -6.87 28.34 -6.84
N GLN A 54 -8.07 27.79 -7.05
CA GLN A 54 -8.51 27.38 -8.38
C GLN A 54 -8.64 28.60 -9.32
N LEU A 55 -9.21 29.70 -8.85
CA LEU A 55 -9.28 30.95 -9.66
C LEU A 55 -7.90 31.58 -9.94
N ALA A 56 -6.89 31.23 -9.18
CA ALA A 56 -5.50 31.68 -9.42
C ALA A 56 -4.74 30.80 -10.46
N ASP A 57 -5.40 29.81 -11.04
CA ASP A 57 -4.85 29.06 -12.16
C ASP A 57 -4.59 29.98 -13.34
N PRO A 58 -3.39 29.93 -13.99
CA PRO A 58 -3.05 30.81 -15.12
C PRO A 58 -4.08 30.80 -16.25
N MET A 59 -4.75 29.67 -16.46
CA MET A 59 -5.77 29.55 -17.52
C MET A 59 -7.07 30.24 -17.15
N ILE A 60 -7.52 30.06 -15.93
CA ILE A 60 -8.70 30.76 -15.42
C ILE A 60 -8.47 32.26 -15.38
N ILE A 61 -7.24 32.71 -15.10
CA ILE A 61 -6.89 34.13 -15.19
C ILE A 61 -7.03 34.63 -16.63
N ILE A 62 -6.56 33.89 -17.66
CA ILE A 62 -6.72 34.24 -19.07
C ILE A 62 -8.21 34.38 -19.42
N LEU A 63 -9.06 33.41 -18.97
CA LEU A 63 -10.50 33.45 -19.17
C LEU A 63 -11.17 34.65 -18.47
N ILE A 64 -10.75 34.97 -17.26
CA ILE A 64 -11.25 36.16 -16.54
C ILE A 64 -10.85 37.44 -17.26
N VAL A 65 -9.63 37.51 -17.82
CA VAL A 65 -9.18 38.65 -18.64
C VAL A 65 -9.99 38.72 -19.93
N ALA A 66 -10.22 37.59 -20.60
CA ALA A 66 -11.07 37.53 -21.78
C ALA A 66 -12.51 37.98 -21.48
N ALA A 67 -13.11 37.53 -20.39
CA ALA A 67 -14.42 37.97 -19.94
C ALA A 67 -14.47 39.46 -19.63
N ALA A 68 -13.41 40.03 -19.04
CA ALA A 68 -13.31 41.46 -18.79
C ALA A 68 -13.23 42.28 -20.09
N ILE A 69 -12.46 41.78 -21.08
CA ILE A 69 -12.34 42.42 -22.40
C ILE A 69 -13.70 42.33 -23.11
N SER A 70 -14.36 41.15 -23.16
CA SER A 70 -15.67 40.96 -23.72
C SER A 70 -16.73 41.87 -23.08
N ALA A 71 -16.70 42.06 -21.74
CA ALA A 71 -17.57 43.01 -21.04
C ALA A 71 -17.36 44.45 -21.49
N ILE A 72 -16.08 44.88 -21.59
CA ILE A 72 -15.73 46.23 -22.03
C ILE A 72 -16.21 46.46 -23.45
N THR A 73 -16.06 45.49 -24.35
CA THR A 73 -16.49 45.57 -25.73
C THR A 73 -17.99 45.67 -25.87
N SER A 74 -18.74 44.77 -25.17
CA SER A 74 -20.21 44.82 -25.19
C SER A 74 -20.78 46.13 -24.67
N VAL A 75 -20.16 46.71 -23.60
CA VAL A 75 -20.56 48.03 -23.09
C VAL A 75 -20.24 49.15 -24.08
N TYR A 76 -19.07 49.07 -24.77
CA TYR A 76 -18.66 50.03 -25.75
C TYR A 76 -19.58 50.02 -26.99
N GLU A 77 -19.86 48.82 -27.53
CA GLU A 77 -20.77 48.64 -28.68
C GLU A 77 -22.18 49.05 -28.35
N GLY A 78 -22.68 48.74 -27.16
CA GLY A 78 -24.00 49.22 -26.68
C GLY A 78 -24.07 50.74 -26.57
N HIS A 79 -22.98 51.42 -26.25
CA HIS A 79 -22.90 52.90 -26.21
C HIS A 79 -22.85 53.51 -27.64
N VAL A 80 -22.21 52.84 -28.58
CA VAL A 80 -22.07 53.32 -29.98
C VAL A 80 -23.33 53.02 -30.79
N SER A 81 -23.95 51.86 -30.62
CA SER A 81 -25.14 51.42 -31.36
C SER A 81 -26.48 51.95 -30.78
N GLY A 82 -26.47 52.45 -29.55
CA GLY A 82 -27.68 52.90 -28.86
C GLY A 82 -28.61 51.80 -28.39
N GLU A 83 -28.26 50.53 -28.62
CA GLU A 83 -28.94 49.34 -28.10
C GLU A 83 -28.13 48.77 -26.95
N GLY A 84 -28.57 48.92 -25.74
CA GLY A 84 -27.91 48.35 -24.55
C GLY A 84 -27.97 46.83 -24.56
N GLY A 85 -27.00 46.20 -25.20
CA GLY A 85 -26.83 44.74 -25.18
C GLY A 85 -26.38 44.28 -23.82
N PHE A 86 -27.01 43.25 -23.28
CA PHE A 86 -26.57 42.55 -22.07
C PHE A 86 -25.33 41.71 -22.43
N PRO A 87 -24.19 41.79 -21.71
CA PRO A 87 -22.97 41.08 -22.04
C PRO A 87 -23.10 39.57 -21.75
N THR A 88 -23.86 38.87 -22.63
CA THR A 88 -24.19 37.44 -22.46
C THR A 88 -22.94 36.57 -22.38
N ASP A 89 -21.96 36.78 -23.28
CA ASP A 89 -20.73 35.99 -23.33
C ASP A 89 -19.90 36.11 -22.08
N THR A 90 -19.79 37.34 -21.56
CA THR A 90 -19.11 37.59 -20.29
C THR A 90 -19.73 36.80 -19.14
N VAL A 91 -21.07 36.80 -19.05
CA VAL A 91 -21.78 36.07 -17.98
C VAL A 91 -21.58 34.57 -18.11
N ILE A 92 -21.59 34.05 -19.36
CA ILE A 92 -21.40 32.62 -19.62
C ILE A 92 -19.97 32.21 -19.27
N ILE A 93 -18.95 32.93 -19.73
CA ILE A 93 -17.56 32.65 -19.39
C ILE A 93 -17.36 32.63 -17.87
N LEU A 94 -17.89 33.64 -17.17
CA LEU A 94 -17.79 33.69 -15.72
C LEU A 94 -18.55 32.56 -15.02
N ALA A 95 -19.73 32.17 -15.54
CA ALA A 95 -20.50 31.05 -14.99
C ALA A 95 -19.71 29.73 -15.15
N VAL A 96 -19.11 29.50 -16.31
CA VAL A 96 -18.29 28.31 -16.56
C VAL A 96 -17.03 28.32 -15.69
N VAL A 97 -16.36 29.46 -15.53
CA VAL A 97 -15.21 29.60 -14.62
C VAL A 97 -15.60 29.24 -13.18
N VAL A 98 -16.75 29.69 -12.70
CA VAL A 98 -17.25 29.36 -11.37
C VAL A 98 -17.57 27.87 -11.26
N ILE A 99 -18.24 27.28 -12.26
CA ILE A 99 -18.57 25.85 -12.26
C ILE A 99 -17.28 25.02 -12.25
N ASN A 100 -16.30 25.37 -13.07
CA ASN A 100 -15.00 24.69 -13.11
C ASN A 100 -14.29 24.76 -11.75
N ALA A 101 -14.21 25.95 -11.15
CA ALA A 101 -13.61 26.11 -9.83
C ALA A 101 -14.34 25.30 -8.74
N VAL A 102 -15.67 25.25 -8.77
CA VAL A 102 -16.45 24.43 -7.82
C VAL A 102 -16.19 22.94 -8.02
N LEU A 103 -16.18 22.46 -9.27
CA LEU A 103 -15.88 21.04 -9.57
C LEU A 103 -14.46 20.66 -9.17
N GLY A 104 -13.47 21.54 -9.41
CA GLY A 104 -12.10 21.35 -8.96
C GLY A 104 -12.02 21.19 -7.43
N VAL A 105 -12.68 22.05 -6.67
CA VAL A 105 -12.74 21.96 -5.20
C VAL A 105 -13.44 20.69 -4.75
N LEU A 106 -14.52 20.26 -5.39
CA LEU A 106 -15.23 19.03 -5.04
C LEU A 106 -14.37 17.77 -5.30
N GLN A 107 -13.67 17.74 -6.42
CA GLN A 107 -12.75 16.64 -6.77
C GLN A 107 -11.58 16.55 -5.79
N GLU A 108 -10.94 17.68 -5.48
CA GLU A 108 -9.85 17.78 -4.50
C GLU A 108 -10.31 17.34 -3.10
N SER A 109 -11.47 17.82 -2.66
CA SER A 109 -12.03 17.45 -1.36
C SER A 109 -12.34 15.96 -1.23
N LYS A 110 -12.88 15.33 -2.28
CA LYS A 110 -13.15 13.89 -2.28
C LYS A 110 -11.86 13.06 -2.24
N ALA A 111 -10.82 13.51 -2.95
CA ALA A 111 -9.52 12.85 -2.95
C ALA A 111 -8.87 12.90 -1.55
N GLU A 112 -8.90 14.06 -0.89
CA GLU A 112 -8.40 14.19 0.49
C GLU A 112 -9.19 13.33 1.49
N GLN A 113 -10.51 13.32 1.42
CA GLN A 113 -11.33 12.51 2.32
C GLN A 113 -11.00 11.01 2.22
N ALA A 114 -10.70 10.53 1.02
CA ALA A 114 -10.30 9.15 0.83
C ALA A 114 -8.92 8.85 1.44
N ILE A 115 -7.97 9.80 1.34
CA ILE A 115 -6.64 9.70 1.97
C ILE A 115 -6.78 9.71 3.51
N ASP A 116 -7.59 10.61 4.07
CA ASP A 116 -7.85 10.68 5.51
C ASP A 116 -8.45 9.40 6.08
N ALA A 117 -9.40 8.80 5.36
CA ALA A 117 -10.01 7.54 5.78
C ALA A 117 -8.97 6.42 5.89
N LEU A 118 -7.98 6.41 5.00
CA LEU A 118 -6.89 5.42 5.01
C LEU A 118 -5.91 5.65 6.17
N GLN A 119 -5.55 6.91 6.45
CA GLN A 119 -4.69 7.23 7.59
C GLN A 119 -5.29 6.78 8.92
N LYS A 120 -6.61 6.91 9.08
CA LYS A 120 -7.34 6.43 10.27
C LYS A 120 -7.31 4.90 10.43
N MET A 121 -7.21 4.14 9.36
CA MET A 121 -7.12 2.67 9.41
C MET A 121 -5.76 2.18 9.90
N SER A 122 -4.73 3.01 9.88
CA SER A 122 -3.35 2.73 10.33
C SER A 122 -3.01 3.43 11.65
N ALA A 123 -4.01 3.77 12.48
CA ALA A 123 -3.78 4.44 13.75
C ALA A 123 -2.99 3.53 14.70
N ALA A 124 -1.93 4.09 15.32
CA ALA A 124 -1.14 3.40 16.32
C ALA A 124 -1.96 3.15 17.59
N THR A 125 -1.71 2.03 18.26
CA THR A 125 -2.32 1.67 19.54
C THR A 125 -1.26 1.61 20.63
N SER A 126 -1.64 1.78 21.88
CA SER A 126 -0.76 1.72 23.05
C SER A 126 -1.36 0.84 24.14
N HIS A 127 -0.50 0.09 24.82
CA HIS A 127 -0.86 -0.69 25.98
C HIS A 127 -0.81 0.19 27.23
N VAL A 128 -1.96 0.35 27.89
CA VAL A 128 -2.10 1.21 29.08
C VAL A 128 -2.67 0.42 30.25
N LEU A 129 -2.24 0.79 31.44
CA LEU A 129 -2.83 0.32 32.68
C LEU A 129 -3.82 1.38 33.19
N ARG A 130 -5.10 1.06 33.21
CA ARG A 130 -6.15 1.93 33.75
C ARG A 130 -6.95 1.19 34.80
N GLY A 131 -7.01 1.75 36.03
CA GLY A 131 -7.69 1.11 37.14
C GLY A 131 -7.15 -0.26 37.54
N GLY A 132 -5.87 -0.57 37.22
CA GLY A 132 -5.22 -1.86 37.46
C GLY A 132 -5.46 -2.90 36.37
N GLU A 133 -6.24 -2.58 35.33
CA GLU A 133 -6.46 -3.46 34.18
C GLU A 133 -5.62 -3.03 32.97
N LEU A 134 -4.99 -4.00 32.32
CA LEU A 134 -4.27 -3.76 31.07
C LEU A 134 -5.25 -3.68 29.90
N MET A 135 -5.22 -2.59 29.16
CA MET A 135 -6.04 -2.38 27.98
C MET A 135 -5.27 -1.78 26.83
N THR A 136 -5.72 -2.04 25.60
CA THR A 136 -5.17 -1.44 24.39
C THR A 136 -6.06 -0.29 23.98
N VAL A 137 -5.48 0.91 23.87
CA VAL A 137 -6.19 2.12 23.43
C VAL A 137 -5.51 2.72 22.19
N PRO A 138 -6.23 3.46 21.35
CA PRO A 138 -5.60 4.28 20.31
C PRO A 138 -4.59 5.25 20.95
N SER A 139 -3.37 5.32 20.42
CA SER A 139 -2.32 6.19 20.99
C SER A 139 -2.73 7.66 21.05
N GLU A 140 -3.64 8.11 20.17
CA GLU A 140 -4.20 9.46 20.20
C GLU A 140 -5.14 9.72 21.41
N GLU A 141 -5.57 8.67 22.12
CA GLU A 141 -6.45 8.73 23.30
C GLU A 141 -5.69 8.58 24.63
N LEU A 142 -4.37 8.72 24.58
CA LEU A 142 -3.54 8.81 25.78
C LEU A 142 -3.71 10.15 26.47
N ALA A 143 -3.82 10.11 27.79
CA ALA A 143 -3.93 11.28 28.64
C ALA A 143 -2.69 11.44 29.53
N VAL A 144 -2.38 12.67 29.94
CA VAL A 144 -1.32 12.93 30.93
C VAL A 144 -1.67 12.23 32.24
N GLY A 145 -0.78 11.37 32.73
CA GLY A 145 -0.96 10.55 33.92
C GLY A 145 -1.35 9.11 33.61
N ASP A 146 -1.62 8.71 32.34
CA ASP A 146 -1.77 7.31 31.97
C ASP A 146 -0.45 6.56 32.21
N VAL A 147 -0.53 5.30 32.66
CA VAL A 147 0.62 4.41 32.79
C VAL A 147 0.69 3.51 31.57
N VAL A 148 1.74 3.67 30.78
CA VAL A 148 1.97 2.89 29.56
C VAL A 148 2.95 1.75 29.83
N LEU A 149 2.70 0.60 29.20
CA LEU A 149 3.62 -0.52 29.14
C LEU A 149 4.31 -0.50 27.78
N LEU A 150 5.63 -0.64 27.81
CA LEU A 150 6.47 -0.57 26.62
C LEU A 150 7.41 -1.77 26.60
N GLU A 151 7.51 -2.42 25.45
CA GLU A 151 8.39 -3.56 25.19
C GLU A 151 9.25 -3.30 23.94
N ALA A 152 10.27 -4.12 23.76
CA ALA A 152 11.13 -4.02 22.58
C ALA A 152 10.28 -4.15 21.29
N GLY A 153 10.36 -3.13 20.43
CA GLY A 153 9.56 -3.03 19.19
C GLY A 153 8.48 -1.97 19.24
N ASP A 154 8.15 -1.44 20.42
CA ASP A 154 7.13 -0.41 20.56
C ASP A 154 7.68 0.98 20.21
N ALA A 155 6.85 1.78 19.57
CA ALA A 155 7.09 3.21 19.47
C ALA A 155 6.62 3.90 20.75
N VAL A 156 7.42 4.84 21.27
CA VAL A 156 7.06 5.65 22.44
C VAL A 156 5.95 6.63 22.02
N PRO A 157 4.74 6.49 22.58
CA PRO A 157 3.56 7.21 22.05
C PRO A 157 3.46 8.66 22.53
N ALA A 158 4.12 9.00 23.64
CA ALA A 158 4.06 10.29 24.31
C ALA A 158 5.34 10.52 25.11
N ASP A 159 5.56 11.72 25.63
CA ASP A 159 6.67 11.92 26.58
C ASP A 159 6.31 11.28 27.92
N CYS A 160 7.19 10.40 28.41
CA CYS A 160 6.93 9.58 29.58
C CYS A 160 8.08 9.63 30.58
N ARG A 161 7.77 9.54 31.88
CA ARG A 161 8.70 9.29 32.96
C ARG A 161 8.71 7.80 33.31
N ILE A 162 9.88 7.16 33.29
CA ILE A 162 10.02 5.74 33.57
C ILE A 162 9.74 5.48 35.06
N LEU A 163 8.85 4.55 35.33
CA LEU A 163 8.52 4.07 36.69
C LEU A 163 9.31 2.81 37.04
N GLU A 164 9.34 1.85 36.11
CA GLU A 164 10.05 0.59 36.21
C GLU A 164 10.70 0.24 34.88
N CYS A 165 11.86 -0.38 34.89
CA CYS A 165 12.49 -0.87 33.67
C CYS A 165 13.33 -2.12 33.92
N ALA A 166 13.35 -3.04 32.93
CA ALA A 166 14.22 -4.21 32.92
C ALA A 166 15.02 -4.18 31.60
N SER A 167 16.31 -3.79 31.73
CA SER A 167 17.26 -3.67 30.62
C SER A 167 16.73 -2.82 29.45
N LEU A 168 15.95 -1.78 29.74
CA LEU A 168 15.28 -0.96 28.75
C LEU A 168 16.28 -0.10 27.97
N LYS A 169 16.24 -0.17 26.63
CA LYS A 169 17.02 0.71 25.74
C LYS A 169 16.10 1.35 24.73
N ALA A 170 16.28 2.64 24.51
CA ALA A 170 15.50 3.41 23.54
C ALA A 170 16.41 4.06 22.51
N GLU A 171 15.99 4.03 21.24
CA GLU A 171 16.59 4.79 20.16
C GLU A 171 15.87 6.13 20.04
N GLU A 172 16.63 7.22 20.23
CA GLU A 172 16.14 8.60 20.27
C GLU A 172 16.65 9.45 19.11
N SER A 173 17.06 8.80 18.01
CA SER A 173 17.67 9.47 16.85
C SER A 173 16.81 10.58 16.24
N ALA A 174 15.50 10.48 16.33
CA ALA A 174 14.57 11.48 15.86
C ALA A 174 14.68 12.83 16.60
N LEU A 175 15.17 12.80 17.84
CA LEU A 175 15.28 13.95 18.73
C LEU A 175 16.74 14.39 18.95
N THR A 176 17.65 13.43 19.08
CA THR A 176 19.06 13.69 19.40
C THR A 176 19.96 13.68 18.17
N GLY A 177 19.53 13.07 17.07
CA GLY A 177 20.34 12.83 15.88
C GLY A 177 21.31 11.65 16.00
N GLU A 178 21.39 10.99 17.18
CA GLU A 178 22.27 9.85 17.44
C GLU A 178 21.50 8.54 17.32
N SER A 179 21.98 7.61 16.51
CA SER A 179 21.33 6.31 16.26
C SER A 179 21.74 5.20 17.25
N VAL A 180 22.60 5.51 18.23
CA VAL A 180 22.99 4.53 19.23
C VAL A 180 21.93 4.45 20.33
N PRO A 181 21.37 3.26 20.62
CA PRO A 181 20.37 3.11 21.69
C PRO A 181 20.91 3.53 23.07
N VAL A 182 20.11 4.29 23.79
CA VAL A 182 20.43 4.82 25.12
C VAL A 182 19.88 3.88 26.19
N ASP A 183 20.72 3.46 27.14
CA ASP A 183 20.29 2.71 28.32
C ASP A 183 19.42 3.58 29.22
N LYS A 184 18.25 3.09 29.61
CA LYS A 184 17.28 3.79 30.45
C LYS A 184 17.31 3.29 31.90
N GLN A 185 16.98 4.21 32.82
CA GLN A 185 16.97 3.96 34.24
C GLN A 185 15.77 4.61 34.94
N THR A 186 15.50 4.24 36.20
CA THR A 186 14.38 4.80 36.98
C THR A 186 14.78 5.92 37.91
N GLU A 187 16.05 6.03 38.27
CA GLU A 187 16.55 6.95 39.26
C GLU A 187 16.38 8.42 38.82
N ALA A 188 16.14 9.30 39.80
CA ALA A 188 16.11 10.73 39.57
C ALA A 188 17.50 11.25 39.20
N LEU A 189 17.60 12.13 38.23
CA LEU A 189 18.86 12.74 37.82
C LEU A 189 19.26 13.84 38.80
N GLY A 190 20.53 13.85 39.22
CA GLY A 190 21.05 14.89 40.11
C GLY A 190 21.05 16.26 39.40
N ALA A 191 20.58 17.28 40.10
CA ALA A 191 20.69 18.66 39.63
C ALA A 191 22.17 19.11 39.71
N SER A 192 22.93 18.89 38.66
CA SER A 192 24.13 19.70 38.41
C SER A 192 23.68 21.09 37.92
N ASP A 193 24.44 22.15 38.22
CA ASP A 193 24.13 23.58 37.95
C ASP A 193 23.67 23.90 36.52
N GLY A 194 22.55 23.41 36.08
CA GLY A 194 22.01 23.63 34.73
C GLY A 194 20.89 22.68 34.32
N ASP A 195 20.32 22.91 33.17
CA ASP A 195 19.35 21.99 32.52
C ASP A 195 20.08 20.79 31.95
N VAL A 196 19.60 19.56 32.25
CA VAL A 196 20.14 18.33 31.67
C VAL A 196 19.75 18.28 30.19
N PRO A 197 20.71 18.14 29.26
CA PRO A 197 20.40 17.98 27.81
C PRO A 197 19.47 16.81 27.57
N LEU A 198 18.66 16.89 26.51
CA LEU A 198 17.60 15.92 26.19
C LEU A 198 18.15 14.48 26.12
N GLY A 199 19.26 14.29 25.40
CA GLY A 199 19.89 12.97 25.20
C GLY A 199 20.47 12.35 26.48
N ASP A 200 20.69 13.16 27.52
CA ASP A 200 21.23 12.70 28.82
C ASP A 200 20.14 12.36 29.86
N ARG A 201 18.86 12.61 29.53
CA ARG A 201 17.73 12.32 30.42
C ARG A 201 17.35 10.85 30.38
N ARG A 202 18.18 10.00 30.92
CA ARG A 202 18.07 8.53 30.88
C ARG A 202 16.82 7.96 31.56
N ASN A 203 16.12 8.74 32.38
CA ASN A 203 14.92 8.32 33.11
C ASN A 203 13.62 8.81 32.42
N MET A 204 13.73 9.36 31.21
CA MET A 204 12.60 9.79 30.37
C MET A 204 12.57 8.99 29.08
N LEU A 205 11.37 8.89 28.49
CA LEU A 205 11.13 8.41 27.12
C LEU A 205 10.36 9.50 26.38
N TYR A 206 10.63 9.66 25.10
CA TYR A 206 10.10 10.77 24.32
C TYR A 206 9.27 10.28 23.14
N MET A 207 8.21 10.99 22.83
CA MET A 207 7.37 10.73 21.65
C MET A 207 8.22 10.65 20.36
N GLY A 208 7.98 9.60 19.56
CA GLY A 208 8.72 9.39 18.31
C GLY A 208 10.04 8.62 18.45
N SER A 209 10.44 8.25 19.68
CA SER A 209 11.51 7.30 19.94
C SER A 209 10.99 5.86 19.85
N SER A 210 11.91 4.90 19.79
CA SER A 210 11.56 3.48 19.72
C SER A 210 12.26 2.68 20.81
N VAL A 211 11.54 1.76 21.44
CA VAL A 211 12.13 0.80 22.39
C VAL A 211 12.79 -0.31 21.57
N VAL A 212 14.10 -0.47 21.70
CA VAL A 212 14.86 -1.47 20.92
C VAL A 212 15.24 -2.70 21.72
N TYR A 213 15.23 -2.60 23.06
CA TYR A 213 15.54 -3.72 23.93
C TYR A 213 14.88 -3.57 25.31
N GLY A 214 14.53 -4.70 25.94
CA GLY A 214 13.97 -4.73 27.28
C GLY A 214 12.49 -4.34 27.33
N ARG A 215 12.03 -4.03 28.56
CA ARG A 215 10.64 -3.62 28.82
C ARG A 215 10.60 -2.62 29.97
N GLY A 216 9.53 -1.82 30.01
CA GLY A 216 9.35 -0.84 31.07
C GLY A 216 7.90 -0.39 31.24
N ARG A 217 7.63 0.20 32.42
CA ARG A 217 6.41 0.94 32.74
C ARG A 217 6.76 2.40 32.88
N ALA A 218 5.97 3.26 32.26
CA ALA A 218 6.21 4.70 32.32
C ALA A 218 4.90 5.48 32.44
N VAL A 219 4.93 6.62 33.12
CA VAL A 219 3.77 7.52 33.22
C VAL A 219 3.87 8.61 32.18
N VAL A 220 2.79 8.89 31.48
CA VAL A 220 2.69 9.94 30.47
C VAL A 220 2.76 11.32 31.14
N THR A 221 3.75 12.11 30.76
CA THR A 221 4.01 13.45 31.31
C THR A 221 3.57 14.59 30.39
N ALA A 222 3.59 14.36 29.07
CA ALA A 222 3.12 15.31 28.06
C ALA A 222 2.58 14.58 26.85
N VAL A 223 1.57 15.19 26.18
CA VAL A 223 0.87 14.64 25.02
C VAL A 223 0.84 15.65 23.88
N GLY A 224 0.81 15.16 22.65
CA GLY A 224 0.64 15.95 21.43
C GLY A 224 1.64 17.08 21.26
N MET A 225 1.18 18.29 21.04
CA MET A 225 2.01 19.48 20.83
C MET A 225 2.83 19.92 22.07
N ASN A 226 2.49 19.39 23.25
CA ASN A 226 3.21 19.68 24.48
C ASN A 226 4.44 18.76 24.67
N THR A 227 4.62 17.72 23.86
CA THR A 227 5.81 16.85 23.85
C THR A 227 7.03 17.57 23.29
N GLU A 228 8.22 17.05 23.54
CA GLU A 228 9.45 17.58 22.94
C GLU A 228 9.38 17.49 21.39
N MET A 229 8.85 16.38 20.85
CA MET A 229 8.60 16.24 19.42
C MET A 229 7.58 17.28 18.92
N GLY A 230 6.53 17.57 19.70
CA GLY A 230 5.53 18.58 19.37
C GLY A 230 6.10 19.99 19.23
N ARG A 231 7.04 20.35 20.10
CA ARG A 231 7.77 21.63 20.03
C ARG A 231 8.67 21.76 18.80
N ILE A 232 9.25 20.64 18.35
CA ILE A 232 10.04 20.56 17.12
C ILE A 232 9.15 20.59 15.90
N ALA A 233 8.00 19.92 15.93
CA ALA A 233 7.05 19.84 14.83
C ALA A 233 6.49 21.21 14.44
N ASP A 234 6.33 22.14 15.36
CA ASP A 234 5.91 23.52 15.08
C ASP A 234 6.92 24.26 14.19
N ALA A 235 8.20 23.89 14.26
CA ALA A 235 9.27 24.41 13.41
C ALA A 235 9.36 23.69 12.04
N ILE A 236 8.87 22.44 11.93
CA ILE A 236 8.98 21.58 10.74
C ILE A 236 7.71 21.61 9.88
N THR A 237 6.58 22.11 10.37
CA THR A 237 5.26 22.10 9.68
C THR A 237 5.24 22.78 8.31
N GLN A 238 6.37 23.24 7.79
CA GLN A 238 6.52 23.81 6.45
C GLN A 238 7.07 22.83 5.39
N ALA A 239 7.40 21.59 5.75
CA ALA A 239 7.81 20.58 4.79
C ALA A 239 6.57 19.94 4.15
N GLN A 240 6.23 20.35 2.94
CA GLN A 240 5.16 19.78 2.13
C GLN A 240 5.42 18.31 1.83
N ASP A 241 4.37 17.48 1.89
CA ASP A 241 4.38 16.12 1.37
C ASP A 241 4.87 16.11 -0.09
N GLY A 242 5.90 15.32 -0.36
CA GLY A 242 6.55 15.30 -1.67
C GLY A 242 5.59 14.79 -2.76
N GLN A 243 5.53 15.52 -3.88
CA GLN A 243 4.81 15.07 -5.08
C GLN A 243 5.33 13.72 -5.57
N THR A 244 4.43 12.84 -6.04
CA THR A 244 4.83 11.56 -6.65
C THR A 244 5.69 11.80 -7.91
N PRO A 245 6.56 10.85 -8.30
CA PRO A 245 7.33 10.96 -9.54
C PRO A 245 6.43 11.22 -10.77
N LEU A 246 5.25 10.59 -10.80
CA LEU A 246 4.26 10.79 -11.86
C LEU A 246 3.70 12.20 -11.85
N GLN A 247 3.33 12.73 -10.68
CA GLN A 247 2.85 14.12 -10.55
C GLN A 247 3.92 15.13 -11.00
N LYS A 248 5.20 14.90 -10.66
CA LYS A 248 6.31 15.73 -11.15
C LYS A 248 6.46 15.68 -12.67
N LYS A 249 6.39 14.46 -13.28
CA LYS A 249 6.43 14.30 -14.74
C LYS A 249 5.24 14.98 -15.42
N LEU A 250 4.04 14.88 -14.85
CA LEU A 250 2.84 15.53 -15.37
C LEU A 250 2.93 17.06 -15.26
N SER A 251 3.44 17.59 -14.15
CA SER A 251 3.67 19.03 -14.00
C SER A 251 4.68 19.56 -15.01
N GLN A 252 5.76 18.81 -15.28
CA GLN A 252 6.73 19.17 -16.34
C GLN A 252 6.09 19.13 -17.73
N LEU A 253 5.26 18.13 -18.01
CA LEU A 253 4.51 18.02 -19.26
C LEU A 253 3.54 19.20 -19.43
N SER A 254 2.77 19.51 -18.39
CA SER A 254 1.84 20.67 -18.40
C SER A 254 2.58 21.97 -18.71
N LYS A 255 3.72 22.23 -18.07
CA LYS A 255 4.55 23.42 -18.37
C LYS A 255 5.04 23.45 -19.81
N LEU A 256 5.48 22.32 -20.35
CA LEU A 256 5.93 22.22 -21.74
C LEU A 256 4.76 22.51 -22.72
N LEU A 257 3.60 21.91 -22.46
CA LEU A 257 2.40 22.14 -23.28
C LEU A 257 1.99 23.62 -23.23
N THR A 258 1.94 24.22 -22.04
CA THR A 258 1.63 25.65 -21.86
C THR A 258 2.57 26.55 -22.70
N MET A 259 3.86 26.24 -22.71
CA MET A 259 4.83 27.02 -23.52
C MET A 259 4.58 26.86 -25.03
N ILE A 260 4.30 25.62 -25.48
CA ILE A 260 4.01 25.37 -26.91
C ILE A 260 2.73 26.12 -27.32
N VAL A 261 1.70 26.02 -26.49
CA VAL A 261 0.40 26.67 -26.72
C VAL A 261 0.54 28.18 -26.78
N LEU A 262 1.23 28.76 -25.83
CA LEU A 262 1.48 30.20 -25.82
C LEU A 262 2.20 30.65 -27.13
N GLY A 263 3.16 29.84 -27.62
CA GLY A 263 3.81 30.07 -28.90
C GLY A 263 2.85 30.05 -30.10
N ILE A 264 1.95 29.07 -30.12
CA ILE A 264 0.92 28.92 -31.16
C ILE A 264 -0.10 30.07 -31.09
N CYS A 265 -0.54 30.48 -29.89
CA CYS A 265 -1.45 31.61 -29.69
C CYS A 265 -0.85 32.92 -30.22
N VAL A 266 0.42 33.18 -29.86
CA VAL A 266 1.15 34.38 -30.39
C VAL A 266 1.29 34.33 -31.92
N PHE A 267 1.58 33.14 -32.46
CA PHE A 267 1.68 32.95 -33.92
C PHE A 267 0.33 33.23 -34.60
N ILE A 268 -0.77 32.65 -34.12
CA ILE A 268 -2.11 32.85 -34.69
C ILE A 268 -2.54 34.30 -34.57
N PHE A 269 -2.36 34.91 -33.40
CA PHE A 269 -2.72 36.31 -33.24
C PHE A 269 -1.93 37.22 -34.20
N ALA A 270 -0.63 36.98 -34.34
CA ALA A 270 0.20 37.71 -35.31
C ALA A 270 -0.23 37.44 -36.77
N TYR A 271 -0.54 36.18 -37.11
CA TYR A 271 -1.03 35.81 -38.44
C TYR A 271 -2.36 36.49 -38.72
N SER A 272 -3.32 36.47 -37.80
CA SER A 272 -4.64 37.10 -37.95
C SER A 272 -4.51 38.62 -38.15
N LEU A 273 -3.60 39.29 -37.43
CA LEU A 273 -3.29 40.71 -37.61
C LEU A 273 -2.71 41.01 -38.99
N ILE A 274 -1.84 40.13 -39.52
CA ILE A 274 -1.22 40.29 -40.84
C ILE A 274 -2.21 40.03 -41.97
N SER A 275 -3.00 38.93 -41.85
CA SER A 275 -4.03 38.54 -42.86
C SER A 275 -5.19 39.54 -42.89
N GLY A 276 -5.59 40.10 -41.75
CA GLY A 276 -6.66 41.10 -41.63
C GLY A 276 -6.22 42.53 -41.89
N ARG A 277 -4.95 42.77 -42.35
CA ARG A 277 -4.39 44.09 -42.49
C ARG A 277 -5.23 45.03 -43.37
N ASP A 278 -5.79 44.54 -44.47
CA ASP A 278 -6.59 45.35 -45.38
C ASP A 278 -7.90 45.81 -44.72
N GLU A 279 -8.46 44.99 -43.86
CA GLU A 279 -9.65 45.28 -43.08
C GLU A 279 -9.37 46.21 -41.89
N LEU A 280 -8.15 46.20 -41.33
CA LEU A 280 -7.69 47.09 -40.27
C LEU A 280 -7.33 48.52 -40.77
N THR A 281 -7.04 48.66 -42.06
CA THR A 281 -6.65 49.96 -42.67
C THR A 281 -7.81 50.77 -43.23
N GLY A 282 -9.04 50.19 -43.38
CA GLY A 282 -10.20 50.82 -44.02
C GLY A 282 -11.38 51.15 -43.11
N GLY A 283 -11.32 50.85 -41.83
CA GLY A 283 -12.44 51.00 -40.89
C GLY A 283 -12.34 52.19 -39.93
N ASP A 284 -13.47 52.54 -39.29
CA ASP A 284 -13.50 53.41 -38.15
C ASP A 284 -12.79 52.82 -36.94
N SER A 285 -12.26 53.62 -36.01
CA SER A 285 -11.50 53.18 -34.85
C SER A 285 -12.20 52.14 -34.00
N ALA A 286 -13.52 52.19 -33.91
CA ALA A 286 -14.37 51.22 -33.22
C ALA A 286 -14.39 49.86 -33.91
N GLN A 287 -14.50 49.83 -35.23
CA GLN A 287 -14.50 48.61 -36.03
C GLN A 287 -13.12 47.93 -36.02
N ILE A 288 -12.03 48.71 -36.06
CA ILE A 288 -10.69 48.19 -35.96
C ILE A 288 -10.48 47.55 -34.55
N PHE A 289 -10.97 48.20 -33.49
CA PHE A 289 -10.83 47.70 -32.13
C PHE A 289 -11.64 46.39 -31.93
N GLY A 290 -12.88 46.34 -32.41
CA GLY A 290 -13.69 45.10 -32.33
C GLY A 290 -13.00 43.91 -33.04
N ARG A 291 -12.46 44.11 -34.28
CA ARG A 291 -11.72 43.05 -35.00
C ARG A 291 -10.47 42.57 -34.30
N VAL A 292 -9.70 43.47 -33.69
CA VAL A 292 -8.53 43.06 -32.90
C VAL A 292 -8.93 42.20 -31.71
N ILE A 293 -10.08 42.48 -31.12
CA ILE A 293 -10.64 41.67 -30.03
C ILE A 293 -11.07 40.30 -30.56
N ASP A 294 -11.76 40.20 -31.67
CA ASP A 294 -12.15 38.94 -32.28
C ASP A 294 -10.93 38.05 -32.54
N MET A 295 -9.87 38.63 -33.12
CA MET A 295 -8.59 37.92 -33.33
C MET A 295 -7.93 37.51 -32.02
N PHE A 296 -8.06 38.30 -30.95
CA PHE A 296 -7.57 37.95 -29.62
C PHE A 296 -8.43 36.81 -29.01
N MET A 297 -9.75 36.85 -29.17
CA MET A 297 -10.64 35.79 -28.69
C MET A 297 -10.38 34.46 -29.37
N VAL A 298 -10.05 34.42 -30.67
CA VAL A 298 -9.60 33.19 -31.34
C VAL A 298 -8.30 32.66 -30.72
N ALA A 299 -7.33 33.50 -30.40
CA ALA A 299 -6.11 33.07 -29.72
C ALA A 299 -6.39 32.56 -28.29
N VAL A 300 -7.36 33.17 -27.60
CA VAL A 300 -7.82 32.70 -26.27
C VAL A 300 -8.54 31.33 -26.40
N SER A 301 -9.42 31.14 -27.42
CA SER A 301 -10.06 29.86 -27.69
C SER A 301 -9.03 28.74 -27.84
N LEU A 302 -7.99 29.01 -28.62
CA LEU A 302 -6.91 28.06 -28.82
C LEU A 302 -6.14 27.76 -27.54
N ALA A 303 -5.92 28.78 -26.69
CA ALA A 303 -5.27 28.59 -25.40
C ALA A 303 -6.10 27.68 -24.48
N VAL A 304 -7.42 27.86 -24.46
CA VAL A 304 -8.36 27.04 -23.71
C VAL A 304 -8.36 25.60 -24.21
N ALA A 305 -8.47 25.38 -25.52
CA ALA A 305 -8.47 24.07 -26.16
C ALA A 305 -7.21 23.24 -25.84
N ALA A 306 -6.09 23.90 -25.67
CA ALA A 306 -4.80 23.22 -25.66
C ALA A 306 -4.36 22.70 -24.30
N ILE A 307 -5.04 23.07 -23.21
CA ILE A 307 -4.65 22.68 -21.85
C ILE A 307 -5.64 21.68 -21.28
N PRO A 308 -5.18 20.46 -20.96
CA PRO A 308 -6.04 19.42 -20.38
C PRO A 308 -6.43 19.81 -18.96
N GLU A 309 -7.56 20.52 -18.81
CA GLU A 309 -8.16 20.80 -17.54
C GLU A 309 -8.51 19.48 -16.83
N GLY A 310 -8.32 19.41 -15.54
CA GLY A 310 -8.64 18.20 -14.77
C GLY A 310 -7.61 17.07 -14.82
N LEU A 311 -6.52 17.14 -15.61
CA LEU A 311 -5.52 16.07 -15.68
C LEU A 311 -4.94 15.71 -14.30
N ALA A 312 -4.55 16.72 -13.52
CA ALA A 312 -4.02 16.51 -12.17
C ALA A 312 -5.09 15.95 -11.21
N ALA A 313 -6.31 16.46 -11.31
CA ALA A 313 -7.45 15.99 -10.52
C ALA A 313 -7.82 14.53 -10.83
N VAL A 314 -7.89 14.16 -12.11
CA VAL A 314 -8.15 12.78 -12.56
C VAL A 314 -7.09 11.83 -12.01
N VAL A 315 -5.80 12.18 -12.10
CA VAL A 315 -4.71 11.34 -11.56
C VAL A 315 -4.84 11.16 -10.06
N THR A 316 -5.13 12.22 -9.31
CA THR A 316 -5.29 12.16 -7.85
C THR A 316 -6.50 11.30 -7.46
N VAL A 317 -7.63 11.42 -8.15
CA VAL A 317 -8.82 10.60 -7.91
C VAL A 317 -8.56 9.13 -8.24
N VAL A 318 -7.89 8.84 -9.36
CA VAL A 318 -7.55 7.45 -9.75
C VAL A 318 -6.60 6.81 -8.73
N LEU A 319 -5.58 7.54 -8.26
CA LEU A 319 -4.70 7.08 -7.18
C LEU A 319 -5.50 6.80 -5.90
N SER A 320 -6.39 7.70 -5.50
CA SER A 320 -7.21 7.56 -4.30
C SER A 320 -8.12 6.33 -4.35
N ILE A 321 -8.79 6.10 -5.51
CA ILE A 321 -9.61 4.89 -5.73
C ILE A 321 -8.74 3.63 -5.66
N GLY A 322 -7.55 3.69 -6.26
CA GLY A 322 -6.61 2.58 -6.25
C GLY A 322 -6.15 2.22 -4.85
N VAL A 323 -5.76 3.20 -4.05
CA VAL A 323 -5.36 3.00 -2.64
C VAL A 323 -6.50 2.42 -1.81
N THR A 324 -7.74 2.91 -2.01
CA THR A 324 -8.92 2.34 -1.37
C THR A 324 -9.13 0.86 -1.72
N ASN A 325 -8.88 0.49 -2.97
CA ASN A 325 -8.98 -0.91 -3.40
C ASN A 325 -7.86 -1.78 -2.83
N MET A 326 -6.63 -1.26 -2.73
CA MET A 326 -5.50 -1.94 -2.07
C MET A 326 -5.82 -2.20 -0.59
N SER A 327 -6.34 -1.20 0.12
CA SER A 327 -6.74 -1.35 1.52
C SER A 327 -7.82 -2.41 1.73
N LYS A 328 -8.81 -2.49 0.84
CA LYS A 328 -9.83 -3.57 0.87
C LYS A 328 -9.25 -4.97 0.65
N ARG A 329 -8.04 -5.06 0.12
CA ARG A 329 -7.28 -6.30 -0.09
C ARG A 329 -6.13 -6.45 0.92
N ASN A 330 -6.26 -5.87 2.10
CA ASN A 330 -5.30 -5.93 3.21
C ASN A 330 -3.94 -5.25 2.96
N ALA A 331 -3.79 -4.49 1.88
CA ALA A 331 -2.60 -3.69 1.61
C ALA A 331 -2.84 -2.22 1.98
N ILE A 332 -2.40 -1.81 3.17
CA ILE A 332 -2.59 -0.45 3.69
C ILE A 332 -1.43 0.43 3.21
N ILE A 333 -1.70 1.34 2.31
CA ILE A 333 -0.71 2.27 1.77
C ILE A 333 -0.56 3.46 2.72
N ARG A 334 0.66 3.74 3.14
CA ARG A 334 0.99 4.89 4.00
C ARG A 334 1.51 6.10 3.21
N LYS A 335 2.20 5.86 2.09
CA LYS A 335 2.70 6.91 1.19
C LYS A 335 2.17 6.70 -0.22
N LEU A 336 1.54 7.71 -0.80
CA LEU A 336 0.98 7.62 -2.15
C LEU A 336 2.03 7.32 -3.23
N THR A 337 3.28 7.72 -3.00
CA THR A 337 4.41 7.42 -3.89
C THR A 337 4.65 5.92 -4.05
N ALA A 338 4.35 5.12 -3.02
CA ALA A 338 4.52 3.68 -3.04
C ALA A 338 3.63 2.98 -4.07
N VAL A 339 2.45 3.52 -4.35
CA VAL A 339 1.51 2.93 -5.32
C VAL A 339 2.11 2.84 -6.72
N GLU A 340 2.77 3.92 -7.16
CA GLU A 340 3.43 3.97 -8.46
C GLU A 340 4.65 3.04 -8.49
N THR A 341 5.44 3.05 -7.41
CA THR A 341 6.66 2.25 -7.29
C THR A 341 6.34 0.75 -7.22
N LEU A 342 5.27 0.35 -6.51
CA LEU A 342 4.76 -1.03 -6.47
C LEU A 342 4.48 -1.58 -7.87
N GLY A 343 3.84 -0.81 -8.73
CA GLY A 343 3.59 -1.22 -10.12
C GLY A 343 4.85 -1.41 -10.95
N CYS A 344 6.01 -0.92 -10.47
CA CYS A 344 7.32 -1.07 -11.10
C CYS A 344 8.21 -2.11 -10.41
N ALA A 345 7.75 -2.74 -9.32
CA ALA A 345 8.55 -3.68 -8.54
C ALA A 345 9.12 -4.80 -9.43
N GLN A 346 10.44 -5.01 -9.32
CA GLN A 346 11.20 -5.99 -10.08
C GLN A 346 11.77 -7.07 -9.17
N VAL A 347 12.05 -6.74 -7.92
CA VAL A 347 12.57 -7.66 -6.90
C VAL A 347 11.74 -7.49 -5.63
N ILE A 348 11.34 -8.60 -5.03
CA ILE A 348 10.70 -8.64 -3.72
C ILE A 348 11.59 -9.45 -2.78
N CYS A 349 12.32 -8.75 -1.92
CA CYS A 349 13.05 -9.33 -0.82
C CYS A 349 12.08 -9.57 0.34
N THR A 350 11.91 -10.82 0.73
CA THR A 350 10.95 -11.22 1.75
C THR A 350 11.61 -11.98 2.88
N ASP A 351 11.24 -11.67 4.11
CA ASP A 351 11.52 -12.55 5.22
C ASP A 351 10.72 -13.85 5.07
N LYS A 352 11.25 -14.95 5.59
CA LYS A 352 10.57 -16.24 5.55
C LYS A 352 9.44 -16.29 6.59
N THR A 353 9.80 -16.02 7.86
CA THR A 353 8.93 -16.25 9.00
C THR A 353 7.77 -15.26 9.03
N GLY A 354 6.55 -15.74 9.22
CA GLY A 354 5.36 -14.91 9.27
C GLY A 354 4.86 -14.36 7.94
N THR A 355 5.73 -14.24 6.92
CA THR A 355 5.38 -13.72 5.59
C THR A 355 5.12 -14.84 4.58
N LEU A 356 6.11 -15.71 4.36
CA LEU A 356 5.97 -16.89 3.50
C LEU A 356 5.35 -18.07 4.26
N THR A 357 5.58 -18.12 5.58
CA THR A 357 5.08 -19.15 6.47
C THR A 357 4.03 -18.58 7.44
N GLN A 358 3.35 -19.48 8.15
CA GLN A 358 2.23 -19.12 9.04
C GLN A 358 2.67 -18.54 10.41
N ASN A 359 3.98 -18.51 10.69
CA ASN A 359 4.54 -18.20 12.02
C ASN A 359 3.95 -19.09 13.13
N ARG A 360 3.67 -20.32 12.79
CA ARG A 360 3.05 -21.29 13.68
C ARG A 360 3.71 -22.65 13.49
N MET A 361 4.43 -23.13 14.50
CA MET A 361 4.97 -24.48 14.47
C MET A 361 3.85 -25.52 14.40
N THR A 362 4.03 -26.53 13.58
CA THR A 362 3.05 -27.63 13.41
C THR A 362 3.79 -28.95 13.33
N VAL A 363 3.34 -29.95 14.05
CA VAL A 363 3.83 -31.33 13.94
C VAL A 363 3.30 -31.91 12.63
N VAL A 364 4.23 -32.31 11.75
CA VAL A 364 3.89 -32.85 10.42
C VAL A 364 4.32 -34.31 10.24
N ARG A 365 5.18 -34.80 11.13
CA ARG A 365 5.67 -36.18 11.08
C ARG A 365 5.92 -36.68 12.50
N HIS A 366 5.63 -37.96 12.73
CA HIS A 366 6.01 -38.63 13.95
C HIS A 366 6.66 -39.98 13.64
N TYR A 367 7.42 -40.50 14.61
CA TYR A 367 8.01 -41.82 14.61
C TYR A 367 7.92 -42.41 16.01
N GLY A 368 7.22 -43.50 16.15
CA GLY A 368 6.98 -44.20 17.43
C GLY A 368 5.90 -45.26 17.23
N SER A 369 5.82 -46.23 18.10
CA SER A 369 4.84 -47.33 18.00
C SER A 369 3.48 -47.00 18.61
N ASP A 370 3.41 -46.01 19.51
CA ASP A 370 2.18 -45.55 20.14
C ASP A 370 2.07 -44.01 20.03
N GLU A 371 1.36 -43.56 18.97
CA GLU A 371 1.16 -42.15 18.66
C GLU A 371 0.39 -41.39 19.76
N ARG A 372 -0.63 -42.03 20.34
CA ARG A 372 -1.45 -41.38 21.38
C ARG A 372 -0.67 -41.19 22.68
N LEU A 373 0.14 -42.16 23.09
CA LEU A 373 1.00 -42.03 24.26
C LEU A 373 2.11 -40.99 24.01
N LEU A 374 2.70 -40.95 22.80
CA LEU A 374 3.68 -39.96 22.40
C LEU A 374 3.06 -38.55 22.50
N ALA A 375 1.88 -38.32 21.94
CA ALA A 375 1.18 -37.06 21.99
C ALA A 375 0.81 -36.65 23.42
N THR A 376 0.34 -37.59 24.26
CA THR A 376 0.04 -37.37 25.69
C THR A 376 1.28 -36.92 26.46
N ALA A 377 2.39 -37.63 26.28
CA ALA A 377 3.67 -37.28 26.92
C ALA A 377 4.15 -35.88 26.54
N LEU A 378 4.04 -35.54 25.27
CA LEU A 378 4.46 -34.23 24.76
C LEU A 378 3.55 -33.10 25.25
N ALA A 379 2.22 -33.31 25.30
CA ALA A 379 1.27 -32.32 25.78
C ALA A 379 1.43 -32.05 27.28
N LEU A 380 1.56 -33.11 28.09
CA LEU A 380 1.74 -32.98 29.52
C LEU A 380 3.11 -32.41 29.93
N CYS A 381 4.16 -32.75 29.16
CA CYS A 381 5.50 -32.17 29.33
C CYS A 381 5.63 -30.83 28.57
N SER A 382 4.66 -29.94 28.72
CA SER A 382 4.62 -28.60 28.09
C SER A 382 3.95 -27.60 29.02
N ASP A 383 4.30 -26.32 28.88
CA ASP A 383 3.69 -25.22 29.67
C ASP A 383 2.61 -24.47 28.87
N ALA A 384 2.52 -24.70 27.56
CA ALA A 384 1.45 -24.16 26.72
C ALA A 384 0.08 -24.65 27.18
N ARG A 385 -0.96 -23.79 27.09
CA ARG A 385 -2.31 -24.04 27.59
C ARG A 385 -3.35 -23.79 26.53
N GLU A 386 -4.43 -24.60 26.55
CA GLU A 386 -5.63 -24.33 25.75
C GLU A 386 -6.39 -23.13 26.34
N SER A 387 -6.73 -22.14 25.52
CA SER A 387 -7.56 -20.98 25.84
C SER A 387 -8.65 -20.86 24.79
N GLY A 388 -9.82 -20.29 25.13
CA GLY A 388 -11.05 -20.32 24.33
C GLY A 388 -10.92 -20.12 22.82
N ASP A 389 -9.94 -19.32 22.35
CA ASP A 389 -9.69 -19.04 20.93
C ASP A 389 -8.43 -19.73 20.35
N GLY A 390 -7.73 -20.59 21.14
CA GLY A 390 -6.51 -21.23 20.64
C GLY A 390 -5.60 -21.76 21.73
N ILE A 391 -4.33 -22.01 21.40
CA ILE A 391 -3.32 -22.49 22.34
C ILE A 391 -2.33 -21.35 22.58
N VAL A 392 -2.11 -21.02 23.86
CA VAL A 392 -1.22 -19.97 24.32
C VAL A 392 0.01 -20.59 24.96
N GLY A 393 1.19 -20.17 24.51
CA GLY A 393 2.48 -20.65 25.01
C GLY A 393 3.59 -20.47 23.99
N GLU A 394 4.78 -20.98 24.33
CA GLU A 394 5.93 -20.99 23.41
C GLU A 394 5.56 -21.78 22.11
N PRO A 395 5.92 -21.29 20.92
CA PRO A 395 5.45 -21.87 19.63
C PRO A 395 5.71 -23.37 19.49
N THR A 396 6.84 -23.87 19.97
CA THR A 396 7.18 -25.30 19.94
C THR A 396 6.24 -26.11 20.82
N GLU A 397 5.98 -25.64 22.03
CA GLU A 397 5.09 -26.30 22.97
C GLU A 397 3.63 -26.21 22.54
N ALA A 398 3.21 -25.07 22.02
CA ALA A 398 1.88 -24.90 21.44
C ALA A 398 1.62 -25.89 20.29
N ALA A 399 2.64 -26.19 19.47
CA ALA A 399 2.56 -27.19 18.41
C ALA A 399 2.34 -28.62 18.98
N LEU A 400 2.99 -28.94 20.09
CA LEU A 400 2.85 -30.24 20.74
C LEU A 400 1.45 -30.43 21.33
N VAL A 401 0.92 -29.39 21.99
CA VAL A 401 -0.44 -29.40 22.55
C VAL A 401 -1.47 -29.44 21.41
N ALA A 402 -1.26 -28.71 20.32
CA ALA A 402 -2.12 -28.75 19.13
C ALA A 402 -2.14 -30.14 18.47
N TYR A 403 -0.97 -30.79 18.42
CA TYR A 403 -0.85 -32.14 17.91
C TYR A 403 -1.67 -33.14 18.76
N ALA A 404 -1.58 -33.07 20.08
CA ALA A 404 -2.39 -33.91 20.96
C ALA A 404 -3.89 -33.63 20.79
N ALA A 405 -4.30 -32.36 20.74
CA ALA A 405 -5.70 -31.97 20.49
C ALA A 405 -6.22 -32.48 19.13
N SER A 406 -5.39 -32.56 18.10
CA SER A 406 -5.78 -33.17 16.81
C SER A 406 -6.09 -34.67 16.87
N LEU A 407 -5.60 -35.35 17.91
CA LEU A 407 -5.88 -36.73 18.22
C LEU A 407 -7.00 -36.89 19.28
N GLU A 408 -7.75 -35.80 19.52
CA GLU A 408 -8.81 -35.75 20.58
C GLU A 408 -8.25 -35.93 21.99
N LEU A 409 -6.99 -35.52 22.23
CA LEU A 409 -6.32 -35.56 23.53
C LEU A 409 -6.15 -34.15 24.06
N HIS A 410 -7.19 -33.62 24.72
CA HIS A 410 -7.19 -32.26 25.25
C HIS A 410 -6.33 -32.17 26.52
N LYS A 411 -5.38 -31.25 26.52
CA LYS A 411 -4.42 -31.08 27.63
C LYS A 411 -5.11 -30.82 28.96
N SER A 412 -6.16 -30.03 29.00
CA SER A 412 -6.96 -29.75 30.20
C SER A 412 -7.57 -30.99 30.82
N GLU A 413 -7.99 -31.95 29.98
CA GLU A 413 -8.51 -33.26 30.45
C GLU A 413 -7.37 -34.18 30.90
N LEU A 414 -6.27 -34.22 30.16
CA LEU A 414 -5.09 -34.99 30.53
C LEU A 414 -4.50 -34.53 31.88
N GLU A 415 -4.39 -33.22 32.14
CA GLU A 415 -3.92 -32.67 33.41
C GLU A 415 -4.88 -32.98 34.59
N ARG A 416 -6.19 -33.06 34.31
CA ARG A 416 -7.17 -33.49 35.35
C ARG A 416 -6.98 -34.95 35.72
N LEU A 417 -6.66 -35.81 34.76
CA LEU A 417 -6.45 -37.26 34.98
C LEU A 417 -5.04 -37.55 35.51
N GLN A 418 -4.05 -36.77 35.06
CA GLN A 418 -2.65 -36.89 35.45
C GLN A 418 -2.11 -35.53 35.89
N PRO A 419 -2.46 -35.05 37.10
CA PRO A 419 -1.96 -33.77 37.59
C PRO A 419 -0.46 -33.78 37.72
N ARG A 420 0.16 -32.65 37.30
CA ARG A 420 1.61 -32.41 37.50
C ARG A 420 1.89 -32.27 39.01
N VAL A 421 2.84 -33.03 39.49
CA VAL A 421 3.25 -33.01 40.90
C VAL A 421 4.66 -32.51 41.09
N ASP A 422 5.54 -32.62 40.07
CA ASP A 422 6.92 -32.16 40.11
C ASP A 422 7.42 -31.90 38.70
N GLU A 423 8.54 -31.13 38.58
CA GLU A 423 9.14 -30.80 37.28
C GLU A 423 10.62 -30.46 37.38
N ALA A 424 11.35 -30.73 36.31
CA ALA A 424 12.61 -30.09 35.96
C ALA A 424 12.37 -29.22 34.71
N PRO A 425 12.29 -27.88 34.84
CA PRO A 425 11.95 -26.98 33.73
C PRO A 425 12.95 -27.07 32.57
N PHE A 426 12.54 -26.59 31.39
CA PHE A 426 13.43 -26.57 30.22
C PHE A 426 14.70 -25.76 30.50
N ASP A 427 15.82 -26.35 30.16
CA ASP A 427 17.15 -25.70 30.25
C ASP A 427 17.88 -25.87 28.92
N SER A 428 18.36 -24.74 28.37
CA SER A 428 19.01 -24.70 27.07
C SER A 428 20.38 -25.43 27.03
N MET A 429 21.04 -25.59 28.17
CA MET A 429 22.31 -26.36 28.27
C MET A 429 22.04 -27.85 28.28
N ARG A 430 20.98 -28.29 28.99
CA ARG A 430 20.54 -29.68 29.00
C ARG A 430 19.73 -30.08 27.75
N LYS A 431 19.09 -29.10 27.13
CA LYS A 431 18.17 -29.27 25.99
C LYS A 431 17.00 -30.23 26.27
N MET A 432 16.55 -30.31 27.48
CA MET A 432 15.49 -31.20 27.95
C MET A 432 14.59 -30.51 28.96
N MET A 433 13.37 -31.02 29.08
CA MET A 433 12.37 -30.71 30.10
C MET A 433 11.74 -32.00 30.58
N THR A 434 11.48 -32.07 31.88
CA THR A 434 10.86 -33.23 32.51
C THR A 434 9.72 -32.82 33.40
N THR A 435 8.62 -33.53 33.38
CA THR A 435 7.48 -33.31 34.25
C THR A 435 7.06 -34.65 34.88
N VAL A 436 6.65 -34.61 36.12
CA VAL A 436 6.16 -35.80 36.89
C VAL A 436 4.67 -35.67 37.17
N HIS A 437 3.91 -36.69 36.87
CA HIS A 437 2.47 -36.69 36.96
C HIS A 437 1.97 -37.84 37.81
N SER A 438 1.00 -37.57 38.69
CA SER A 438 0.36 -38.62 39.45
C SER A 438 -0.57 -39.46 38.57
N LEU A 439 -0.61 -40.77 38.83
CA LEU A 439 -1.53 -41.68 38.16
C LEU A 439 -2.90 -41.77 38.88
N PRO A 440 -4.02 -41.86 38.16
CA PRO A 440 -5.34 -41.93 38.76
C PRO A 440 -5.50 -43.21 39.61
N THR A 441 -5.93 -43.05 40.88
CA THR A 441 -6.30 -44.15 41.75
C THR A 441 -7.75 -44.51 41.54
N GLY A 442 -8.05 -45.66 40.87
CA GLY A 442 -9.43 -46.15 40.78
C GLY A 442 -9.89 -46.75 39.47
N GLY A 443 -8.97 -47.11 38.56
CA GLY A 443 -9.32 -47.84 37.32
C GLY A 443 -9.94 -46.99 36.22
N GLU A 444 -9.83 -45.63 36.28
CA GLU A 444 -10.13 -44.78 35.12
C GLU A 444 -9.14 -45.11 33.99
N GLU A 445 -9.64 -45.45 32.81
CA GLU A 445 -8.81 -45.67 31.63
C GLU A 445 -8.25 -44.34 31.17
N LEU A 446 -6.91 -44.28 30.99
CA LEU A 446 -6.26 -43.08 30.41
C LEU A 446 -6.61 -42.94 28.95
N PRO A 447 -7.06 -41.77 28.51
CA PRO A 447 -7.20 -41.48 27.09
C PRO A 447 -5.80 -41.62 26.42
N GLY A 448 -5.67 -42.61 25.53
CA GLY A 448 -4.40 -42.87 24.83
C GLY A 448 -3.71 -44.19 25.14
N ALA A 449 -4.11 -44.92 26.16
CA ALA A 449 -3.65 -46.29 26.34
C ALA A 449 -4.34 -47.20 25.29
N ALA A 450 -3.58 -47.71 24.34
CA ALA A 450 -4.08 -48.76 23.44
C ALA A 450 -4.49 -49.99 24.25
N ALA A 451 -5.65 -50.53 23.97
CA ALA A 451 -6.16 -51.75 24.62
C ALA A 451 -5.16 -52.90 24.40
N GLY A 452 -4.27 -53.12 25.34
CA GLY A 452 -3.22 -54.17 25.28
C GLY A 452 -1.91 -53.83 25.95
N ASN A 453 -1.59 -52.56 26.14
CA ASN A 453 -0.31 -52.10 26.73
C ASN A 453 -0.43 -51.81 28.23
N ALA A 454 -0.22 -52.85 28.97
CA ALA A 454 -0.51 -52.93 30.40
C ALA A 454 0.47 -52.23 31.34
N THR A 455 1.37 -51.36 30.87
CA THR A 455 2.46 -50.87 31.73
C THR A 455 2.42 -49.38 32.02
N VAL A 456 1.68 -48.58 31.24
CA VAL A 456 1.58 -47.13 31.48
C VAL A 456 0.12 -46.78 31.76
N GLY A 457 -0.19 -46.50 33.01
CA GLY A 457 -1.52 -46.04 33.40
C GLY A 457 -2.34 -46.99 34.28
N ARG A 458 -1.79 -48.14 34.72
CA ARG A 458 -2.44 -49.04 35.71
C ARG A 458 -1.67 -49.08 36.99
N THR A 459 -2.33 -48.81 38.09
CA THR A 459 -1.83 -49.03 39.46
C THR A 459 -1.63 -50.50 39.81
N ASP A 460 -2.09 -51.46 38.97
CA ASP A 460 -1.91 -52.92 39.12
C ASP A 460 -0.43 -53.34 39.06
N GLY A 461 0.47 -52.51 38.52
CA GLY A 461 1.91 -52.72 38.48
C GLY A 461 2.68 -52.12 39.64
N GLY A 462 2.01 -51.47 40.59
CA GLY A 462 2.64 -50.82 41.76
C GLY A 462 3.21 -49.43 41.50
N TYR A 463 2.88 -48.79 40.29
CA TYR A 463 3.31 -47.44 40.00
C TYR A 463 2.28 -46.42 40.47
N ILE A 464 2.73 -45.31 41.06
CA ILE A 464 1.89 -44.21 41.57
C ILE A 464 1.99 -42.94 40.74
N ALA A 465 3.07 -42.79 39.92
CA ALA A 465 3.33 -41.65 39.10
C ALA A 465 4.00 -42.05 37.78
N VAL A 466 3.96 -41.17 36.80
CA VAL A 466 4.69 -41.27 35.54
C VAL A 466 5.44 -40.01 35.31
N GLN A 467 6.64 -40.16 34.85
CA GLN A 467 7.50 -39.04 34.40
C GLN A 467 7.51 -39.01 32.89
N TYR A 468 7.32 -37.81 32.31
CA TYR A 468 7.48 -37.54 30.89
C TYR A 468 8.65 -36.59 30.68
N THR A 469 9.47 -36.90 29.70
CA THR A 469 10.66 -36.11 29.34
C THR A 469 10.61 -35.82 27.85
N LYS A 470 10.78 -34.54 27.46
CA LYS A 470 10.99 -34.13 26.04
C LYS A 470 12.33 -33.45 25.91
N GLY A 471 12.93 -33.57 24.73
CA GLY A 471 14.22 -32.93 24.48
C GLY A 471 14.81 -33.16 23.09
N ALA A 472 16.03 -32.69 22.92
CA ALA A 472 16.79 -32.91 21.73
C ALA A 472 17.10 -34.42 21.57
N PRO A 473 16.87 -35.02 20.37
CA PRO A 473 17.00 -36.47 20.17
C PRO A 473 18.40 -36.98 20.54
N ASP A 474 19.45 -36.26 20.18
CA ASP A 474 20.85 -36.60 20.47
C ASP A 474 21.15 -36.74 21.97
N VAL A 475 20.55 -35.87 22.77
CA VAL A 475 20.76 -35.85 24.21
C VAL A 475 19.84 -36.89 24.89
N LEU A 476 18.55 -36.87 24.56
CA LEU A 476 17.55 -37.73 25.20
C LEU A 476 17.83 -39.20 24.95
N LEU A 477 18.21 -39.61 23.73
CA LEU A 477 18.58 -40.99 23.42
C LEU A 477 19.76 -41.50 24.27
N GLY A 478 20.67 -40.61 24.69
CA GLY A 478 21.76 -40.96 25.60
C GLY A 478 21.30 -41.32 27.03
N ARG A 479 20.09 -40.93 27.42
CA ARG A 479 19.47 -41.20 28.71
C ARG A 479 18.50 -42.37 28.71
N CYS A 480 18.18 -42.94 27.51
CA CYS A 480 17.26 -44.06 27.36
C CYS A 480 17.95 -45.40 27.48
N THR A 481 17.42 -46.26 28.33
CA THR A 481 17.89 -47.64 28.54
C THR A 481 16.98 -48.66 27.78
N ALA A 482 15.78 -48.25 27.44
CA ALA A 482 14.80 -49.04 26.71
C ALA A 482 13.98 -48.20 25.73
N ALA A 483 13.25 -48.83 24.84
CA ALA A 483 12.28 -48.17 23.96
C ALA A 483 10.96 -48.96 23.92
N LEU A 484 9.88 -48.23 23.65
CA LEU A 484 8.56 -48.84 23.43
C LEU A 484 8.44 -49.20 21.94
N VAL A 485 8.41 -50.48 21.61
CA VAL A 485 8.31 -50.98 20.24
C VAL A 485 7.16 -51.97 20.14
N ASP A 486 6.17 -51.73 19.27
CA ASP A 486 4.97 -52.58 19.08
C ASP A 486 4.28 -52.96 20.39
N GLY A 487 4.24 -52.01 21.32
CA GLY A 487 3.59 -52.12 22.59
C GLY A 487 4.35 -52.92 23.65
N GLY A 488 5.59 -53.31 23.39
CA GLY A 488 6.49 -53.97 24.32
C GLY A 488 7.74 -53.14 24.64
N LEU A 489 8.24 -53.34 25.89
CA LEU A 489 9.52 -52.72 26.31
C LEU A 489 10.67 -53.55 25.74
N VAL A 490 11.51 -52.93 24.93
CA VAL A 490 12.70 -53.53 24.32
C VAL A 490 13.93 -52.79 24.82
N PRO A 491 14.99 -53.49 25.25
CA PRO A 491 16.23 -52.83 25.63
C PRO A 491 16.79 -51.96 24.49
N MET A 492 17.41 -50.82 24.79
CA MET A 492 18.02 -49.94 23.81
C MET A 492 19.31 -50.53 23.26
N THR A 493 19.21 -51.32 22.17
CA THR A 493 20.36 -51.89 21.48
C THR A 493 21.03 -50.86 20.57
N ALA A 494 22.31 -51.09 20.20
CA ALA A 494 23.01 -50.22 19.24
C ALA A 494 22.29 -50.12 17.88
N GLU A 495 21.73 -51.24 17.40
CA GLU A 495 20.99 -51.29 16.13
C GLU A 495 19.69 -50.48 16.19
N LEU A 496 18.96 -50.56 17.32
CA LEU A 496 17.72 -49.77 17.53
C LEU A 496 18.03 -48.30 17.61
N ARG A 497 19.12 -47.92 18.31
CA ARG A 497 19.58 -46.54 18.42
C ARG A 497 19.95 -45.99 17.03
N GLU A 498 20.73 -46.73 16.25
CA GLU A 498 21.12 -46.34 14.90
C GLU A 498 19.88 -46.11 13.99
N ARG A 499 18.87 -46.97 14.12
CA ARG A 499 17.63 -46.84 13.35
C ARG A 499 16.85 -45.57 13.74
N ILE A 500 16.77 -45.24 15.05
CA ILE A 500 16.14 -44.00 15.53
C ILE A 500 16.92 -42.77 15.08
N GLU A 501 18.25 -42.84 15.14
CA GLU A 501 19.13 -41.75 14.67
C GLU A 501 19.04 -41.55 13.16
N ALA A 502 18.89 -42.64 12.37
CA ALA A 502 18.66 -42.58 10.93
C ALA A 502 17.33 -41.85 10.62
N GLU A 503 16.27 -42.15 11.37
CA GLU A 503 14.97 -41.48 11.24
C GLU A 503 15.04 -40.02 11.65
N ASN A 504 15.75 -39.69 12.73
CA ASN A 504 16.03 -38.31 13.11
C ASN A 504 16.77 -37.55 12.00
N ARG A 505 17.78 -38.15 11.38
CA ARG A 505 18.47 -37.56 10.22
C ARG A 505 17.53 -37.37 9.05
N ALA A 506 16.70 -38.36 8.72
CA ALA A 506 15.74 -38.26 7.62
C ALA A 506 14.69 -37.16 7.83
N MET A 507 14.25 -36.93 9.07
CA MET A 507 13.40 -35.78 9.43
C MET A 507 14.17 -34.46 9.32
N ALA A 508 15.41 -34.41 9.78
CA ALA A 508 16.25 -33.21 9.72
C ALA A 508 16.58 -32.83 8.27
N GLU A 509 16.81 -33.82 7.37
CA GLU A 509 16.99 -33.58 5.93
C GLU A 509 15.76 -32.99 5.25
N GLN A 510 14.57 -33.19 5.83
CA GLN A 510 13.34 -32.52 5.41
C GLN A 510 13.13 -31.16 6.08
N ALA A 511 14.19 -30.62 6.70
CA ALA A 511 14.15 -29.34 7.42
C ALA A 511 13.17 -29.30 8.60
N LEU A 512 12.83 -30.47 9.18
CA LEU A 512 11.97 -30.53 10.36
C LEU A 512 12.77 -30.27 11.64
N ARG A 513 12.20 -29.52 12.55
CA ARG A 513 12.68 -29.42 13.93
C ARG A 513 12.24 -30.68 14.66
N VAL A 514 13.17 -31.52 15.06
CA VAL A 514 12.86 -32.81 15.69
C VAL A 514 12.97 -32.70 17.20
N LEU A 515 11.93 -33.20 17.91
CA LEU A 515 11.97 -33.43 19.33
C LEU A 515 11.73 -34.93 19.63
N ALA A 516 12.41 -35.43 20.64
CA ALA A 516 12.19 -36.76 21.18
C ALA A 516 11.35 -36.68 22.45
N ALA A 517 10.58 -37.74 22.69
CA ALA A 517 9.88 -37.95 23.95
C ALA A 517 10.23 -39.32 24.55
N ALA A 518 10.28 -39.34 25.89
CA ALA A 518 10.50 -40.54 26.68
C ALA A 518 9.64 -40.47 27.94
N TYR A 519 9.44 -41.61 28.57
CA TYR A 519 8.77 -41.72 29.84
C TYR A 519 9.48 -42.62 30.82
N ARG A 520 9.13 -42.53 32.11
CA ARG A 520 9.55 -43.45 33.17
C ARG A 520 8.42 -43.66 34.16
N PRO A 521 7.95 -44.89 34.39
CA PRO A 521 6.99 -45.17 35.43
C PRO A 521 7.67 -45.17 36.81
N LEU A 522 7.03 -44.55 37.82
CA LEU A 522 7.56 -44.35 39.17
C LEU A 522 6.71 -45.08 40.21
N ALA A 523 7.33 -45.97 40.97
CA ALA A 523 6.70 -46.64 42.12
C ALA A 523 6.60 -45.75 43.37
N GLU A 524 7.46 -44.76 43.47
CA GLU A 524 7.51 -43.72 44.53
C GLU A 524 7.77 -42.39 43.93
N LEU A 525 7.30 -41.31 44.53
CA LEU A 525 7.65 -39.93 44.07
C LEU A 525 9.15 -39.68 44.33
N PRO A 526 9.83 -39.01 43.41
CA PRO A 526 11.25 -38.75 43.57
C PRO A 526 11.50 -37.84 44.78
N ASP A 527 12.55 -38.14 45.55
CA ASP A 527 12.99 -37.34 46.73
C ASP A 527 13.58 -35.98 46.33
N SER A 528 13.88 -35.77 45.03
CA SER A 528 14.51 -34.59 44.50
C SER A 528 14.06 -34.31 43.09
N SER A 529 13.68 -33.06 42.82
CA SER A 529 13.40 -32.51 41.46
C SER A 529 14.66 -32.25 40.64
N ALA A 530 15.83 -32.65 41.14
CA ALA A 530 17.10 -32.42 40.46
C ALA A 530 17.13 -33.18 39.11
N PRO A 531 17.47 -32.53 37.98
CA PRO A 531 17.49 -33.12 36.66
C PRO A 531 18.33 -34.41 36.59
N GLU A 532 19.42 -34.51 37.37
CA GLU A 532 20.29 -35.67 37.43
C GLU A 532 19.59 -36.92 37.99
N ALA A 533 18.58 -36.74 38.83
CA ALA A 533 17.79 -37.81 39.40
C ALA A 533 16.63 -38.23 38.47
N LEU A 534 16.01 -37.27 37.84
CA LEU A 534 14.86 -37.48 36.97
C LEU A 534 15.24 -37.98 35.55
N GLU A 535 16.30 -37.46 34.94
CA GLU A 535 16.63 -37.67 33.54
C GLU A 535 17.55 -38.87 33.28
N GLN A 536 17.24 -40.01 33.93
CA GLN A 536 17.95 -41.29 33.80
C GLN A 536 16.99 -42.47 33.67
N GLU A 537 17.49 -43.54 33.08
CA GLU A 537 16.73 -44.79 32.90
C GLU A 537 15.40 -44.58 32.13
N LEU A 538 15.41 -43.72 31.14
CA LEU A 538 14.21 -43.37 30.37
C LEU A 538 13.85 -44.47 29.35
N VAL A 539 12.57 -44.54 29.05
CA VAL A 539 12.01 -45.39 27.97
C VAL A 539 11.65 -44.46 26.80
N PHE A 540 12.30 -44.65 25.69
CA PHE A 540 12.06 -43.89 24.48
C PHE A 540 10.66 -44.18 23.92
N LEU A 541 9.85 -43.11 23.64
CA LEU A 541 8.50 -43.19 23.06
C LEU A 541 8.51 -42.92 21.56
N GLY A 542 9.21 -41.89 21.15
CA GLY A 542 9.17 -41.53 19.74
C GLY A 542 9.83 -40.16 19.45
N LEU A 543 9.80 -39.82 18.17
CA LEU A 543 10.20 -38.52 17.63
C LEU A 543 9.00 -37.81 17.03
N VAL A 544 8.98 -36.49 17.12
CA VAL A 544 8.07 -35.63 16.35
C VAL A 544 8.89 -34.63 15.56
N GLY A 545 8.55 -34.50 14.29
CA GLY A 545 9.12 -33.51 13.38
C GLY A 545 8.14 -32.36 13.16
N MET A 546 8.59 -31.15 13.42
CA MET A 546 7.79 -29.93 13.34
C MET A 546 8.38 -28.97 12.31
N ILE A 547 7.50 -28.20 11.68
CA ILE A 547 7.88 -27.13 10.76
C ILE A 547 6.90 -25.96 10.92
N ASP A 548 7.33 -24.78 10.60
CA ASP A 548 6.45 -23.63 10.32
C ASP A 548 5.99 -23.75 8.86
N PRO A 549 4.74 -24.17 8.60
CA PRO A 549 4.30 -24.50 7.25
C PRO A 549 4.18 -23.26 6.38
N VAL A 550 4.47 -23.44 5.10
CA VAL A 550 4.21 -22.43 4.07
C VAL A 550 2.71 -22.10 4.02
N ARG A 551 2.38 -20.83 3.81
CA ARG A 551 0.98 -20.42 3.58
C ARG A 551 0.50 -21.00 2.25
N PRO A 552 -0.73 -21.52 2.16
CA PRO A 552 -1.24 -22.19 0.94
C PRO A 552 -1.22 -21.31 -0.32
N GLU A 553 -1.40 -19.99 -0.15
CA GLU A 553 -1.50 -19.00 -1.23
C GLU A 553 -0.14 -18.62 -1.82
N VAL A 554 0.94 -18.81 -1.06
CA VAL A 554 2.26 -18.30 -1.41
C VAL A 554 2.82 -18.98 -2.66
N GLY A 555 2.60 -20.29 -2.83
CA GLY A 555 3.05 -21.00 -4.02
C GLY A 555 2.50 -20.40 -5.31
N ALA A 556 1.19 -20.14 -5.35
CA ALA A 556 0.55 -19.48 -6.50
C ALA A 556 1.03 -18.04 -6.70
N ALA A 557 1.28 -17.31 -5.61
CA ALA A 557 1.79 -15.94 -5.66
C ALA A 557 3.23 -15.87 -6.21
N ILE A 558 4.10 -16.80 -5.84
CA ILE A 558 5.47 -16.92 -6.38
C ILE A 558 5.45 -17.24 -7.88
N GLU A 559 4.56 -18.14 -8.31
CA GLU A 559 4.40 -18.44 -9.74
C GLU A 559 3.94 -17.19 -10.50
N GLN A 560 2.97 -16.46 -9.95
CA GLN A 560 2.50 -15.20 -10.54
C GLN A 560 3.60 -14.13 -10.59
N CYS A 561 4.48 -14.05 -9.57
CA CYS A 561 5.69 -13.20 -9.63
C CYS A 561 6.57 -13.58 -10.81
N ARG A 562 6.84 -14.87 -11.03
CA ARG A 562 7.67 -15.36 -12.11
C ARG A 562 7.09 -15.03 -13.48
N GLU A 563 5.79 -15.25 -13.67
CA GLU A 563 5.08 -14.87 -14.91
C GLU A 563 5.14 -13.37 -15.14
N ALA A 564 5.06 -12.58 -14.07
CA ALA A 564 5.13 -11.13 -14.10
C ALA A 564 6.55 -10.57 -14.27
N GLY A 565 7.58 -11.43 -14.36
CA GLY A 565 8.99 -11.03 -14.44
C GLY A 565 9.53 -10.41 -13.16
N ILE A 566 8.93 -10.72 -12.01
CA ILE A 566 9.35 -10.25 -10.68
C ILE A 566 10.21 -11.35 -10.04
N ILE A 567 11.31 -10.96 -9.45
CA ILE A 567 12.27 -11.86 -8.80
C ILE A 567 11.97 -11.93 -7.30
N PRO A 568 11.42 -13.04 -6.78
CA PRO A 568 11.33 -13.24 -5.34
C PRO A 568 12.69 -13.64 -4.78
N VAL A 569 13.09 -13.04 -3.66
CA VAL A 569 14.31 -13.29 -2.94
C VAL A 569 13.99 -13.56 -1.48
N MET A 570 14.33 -14.74 -0.98
CA MET A 570 14.12 -15.11 0.41
C MET A 570 15.31 -14.69 1.27
N ILE A 571 15.06 -14.01 2.37
CA ILE A 571 16.08 -13.61 3.34
C ILE A 571 15.64 -14.12 4.71
N THR A 572 16.48 -14.93 5.38
CA THR A 572 16.09 -15.56 6.66
C THR A 572 17.24 -15.75 7.62
N GLY A 573 16.94 -15.75 8.92
CA GLY A 573 17.86 -16.18 9.98
C GLY A 573 18.05 -17.71 10.07
N ASP A 574 17.25 -18.50 9.37
CA ASP A 574 17.26 -19.96 9.40
C ASP A 574 18.53 -20.58 8.85
N HIS A 575 18.72 -21.90 9.14
CA HIS A 575 19.78 -22.68 8.52
C HIS A 575 19.63 -22.76 7.02
N ARG A 576 20.77 -22.80 6.31
CA ARG A 576 20.82 -22.82 4.85
C ARG A 576 19.95 -23.94 4.25
N ASP A 577 20.06 -25.15 4.79
CA ASP A 577 19.37 -26.33 4.23
C ASP A 577 17.85 -26.21 4.39
N THR A 578 17.37 -25.68 5.52
CA THR A 578 15.95 -25.35 5.74
C THR A 578 15.46 -24.32 4.74
N ALA A 579 16.21 -23.23 4.58
CA ALA A 579 15.87 -22.17 3.63
C ALA A 579 15.83 -22.66 2.19
N VAL A 580 16.81 -23.50 1.79
CA VAL A 580 16.87 -24.12 0.46
C VAL A 580 15.71 -25.08 0.22
N ALA A 581 15.33 -25.89 1.22
CA ALA A 581 14.20 -26.82 1.11
C ALA A 581 12.89 -26.08 0.83
N ILE A 582 12.57 -25.06 1.66
CA ILE A 582 11.37 -24.23 1.51
C ILE A 582 11.39 -23.45 0.19
N ALA A 583 12.50 -22.83 -0.16
CA ALA A 583 12.63 -22.06 -1.39
C ALA A 583 12.51 -22.93 -2.66
N ARG A 584 12.91 -24.19 -2.59
CA ARG A 584 12.74 -25.16 -3.67
C ARG A 584 11.29 -25.60 -3.78
N GLU A 585 10.63 -25.86 -2.67
CA GLU A 585 9.19 -26.17 -2.63
C GLU A 585 8.37 -25.05 -3.25
N LEU A 586 8.70 -23.79 -2.94
CA LEU A 586 8.04 -22.60 -3.47
C LEU A 586 8.47 -22.24 -4.91
N GLY A 587 9.47 -22.89 -5.49
CA GLY A 587 9.99 -22.56 -6.81
C GLY A 587 10.78 -21.25 -6.88
N ILE A 588 11.26 -20.73 -5.73
CA ILE A 588 12.08 -19.51 -5.66
C ILE A 588 13.46 -19.75 -6.23
N LEU A 589 14.08 -20.93 -5.97
CA LEU A 589 15.36 -21.32 -6.52
C LEU A 589 15.28 -22.66 -7.26
N SER A 590 16.12 -22.82 -8.27
CA SER A 590 16.26 -24.06 -9.05
C SER A 590 17.51 -24.85 -8.66
N ASP A 591 18.57 -24.20 -8.23
CA ASP A 591 19.85 -24.79 -7.87
C ASP A 591 20.34 -24.31 -6.51
N PRO A 592 20.87 -25.19 -5.62
CA PRO A 592 21.41 -24.81 -4.32
C PRO A 592 22.53 -23.77 -4.34
N SER A 593 23.24 -23.61 -5.48
CA SER A 593 24.24 -22.54 -5.66
C SER A 593 23.68 -21.14 -5.63
N GLN A 594 22.38 -20.99 -5.82
CA GLN A 594 21.65 -19.71 -5.70
C GLN A 594 21.39 -19.30 -4.24
N ALA A 595 21.92 -20.05 -3.25
CA ALA A 595 21.80 -19.77 -1.84
C ALA A 595 23.15 -19.40 -1.22
N LEU A 596 23.20 -18.26 -0.53
CA LEU A 596 24.34 -17.79 0.25
C LEU A 596 24.02 -17.78 1.75
N THR A 597 25.08 -17.97 2.55
CA THR A 597 24.99 -17.76 4.01
C THR A 597 25.45 -16.36 4.42
N GLY A 598 25.00 -15.88 5.59
CA GLY A 598 25.47 -14.62 6.14
C GLY A 598 26.99 -14.57 6.32
N ALA A 599 27.66 -15.69 6.68
CA ALA A 599 29.11 -15.76 6.77
C ALA A 599 29.78 -15.51 5.40
N GLN A 600 29.31 -16.17 4.36
CA GLN A 600 29.81 -15.93 2.99
C GLN A 600 29.55 -14.50 2.53
N LEU A 601 28.41 -13.93 2.90
CA LEU A 601 28.07 -12.54 2.59
C LEU A 601 28.97 -11.53 3.32
N SER A 602 29.38 -11.83 4.56
CA SER A 602 30.32 -11.00 5.34
C SER A 602 31.73 -10.97 4.74
N GLU A 603 32.16 -12.06 4.08
CA GLU A 603 33.46 -12.16 3.41
C GLU A 603 33.49 -11.44 2.05
N MET A 604 32.31 -11.18 1.43
CA MET A 604 32.21 -10.50 0.13
C MET A 604 32.30 -8.98 0.27
N SER A 605 33.00 -8.34 -0.66
CA SER A 605 32.91 -6.89 -0.85
C SER A 605 31.56 -6.48 -1.45
N ASP A 606 31.22 -5.19 -1.37
CA ASP A 606 29.97 -4.69 -1.95
C ASP A 606 30.00 -4.74 -3.49
N GLU A 607 31.17 -4.66 -4.11
CA GLU A 607 31.37 -4.82 -5.55
C GLU A 607 31.10 -6.27 -5.99
N GLU A 608 31.66 -7.25 -5.30
CA GLU A 608 31.43 -8.69 -5.56
C GLU A 608 29.97 -9.07 -5.35
N LEU A 609 29.34 -8.53 -4.28
CA LEU A 609 27.92 -8.76 -4.05
C LEU A 609 27.08 -8.21 -5.19
N ARG A 610 27.40 -7.01 -5.70
CA ARG A 610 26.69 -6.39 -6.82
C ARG A 610 26.78 -7.22 -8.11
N GLU A 611 27.93 -7.83 -8.39
CA GLU A 611 28.11 -8.70 -9.55
C GLU A 611 27.28 -9.99 -9.45
N ARG A 612 27.13 -10.53 -8.25
CA ARG A 612 26.48 -11.83 -8.02
C ARG A 612 25.03 -11.76 -7.57
N VAL A 613 24.54 -10.60 -7.13
CA VAL A 613 23.20 -10.46 -6.53
C VAL A 613 22.10 -10.96 -7.46
N CYS A 614 22.25 -10.76 -8.77
CA CYS A 614 21.27 -11.21 -9.77
C CYS A 614 21.14 -12.74 -9.87
N ASP A 615 22.11 -13.51 -9.41
CA ASP A 615 22.11 -14.99 -9.46
C ASP A 615 21.60 -15.60 -8.15
N ILE A 616 21.61 -14.85 -7.06
CA ILE A 616 21.25 -15.33 -5.73
C ILE A 616 19.75 -15.12 -5.47
N ARG A 617 19.12 -16.15 -4.90
CA ARG A 617 17.67 -16.17 -4.58
C ARG A 617 17.40 -16.37 -3.10
N VAL A 618 18.35 -16.92 -2.35
CA VAL A 618 18.18 -17.23 -0.93
C VAL A 618 19.39 -16.76 -0.15
N TYR A 619 19.14 -16.04 0.94
CA TYR A 619 20.13 -15.64 1.92
C TYR A 619 19.76 -16.21 3.28
N ALA A 620 20.58 -17.12 3.82
CA ALA A 620 20.33 -17.85 5.04
C ALA A 620 21.30 -17.44 6.17
N ARG A 621 20.89 -17.53 7.44
CA ARG A 621 21.64 -17.09 8.60
C ARG A 621 22.18 -15.65 8.47
N VAL A 622 21.32 -14.76 7.98
CA VAL A 622 21.67 -13.36 7.80
C VAL A 622 21.45 -12.57 9.09
N GLN A 623 22.28 -11.55 9.29
CA GLN A 623 22.13 -10.54 10.33
C GLN A 623 21.41 -9.29 9.77
N PRO A 624 20.89 -8.40 10.60
CA PRO A 624 20.16 -7.20 10.15
C PRO A 624 20.93 -6.34 9.14
N GLU A 625 22.21 -6.16 9.34
CA GLU A 625 23.11 -5.39 8.45
C GLU A 625 23.18 -6.00 7.04
N HIS A 626 23.15 -7.33 6.96
CA HIS A 626 23.15 -8.05 5.70
C HIS A 626 21.89 -7.75 4.88
N LYS A 627 20.71 -7.61 5.52
CA LYS A 627 19.45 -7.29 4.83
C LYS A 627 19.56 -5.96 4.09
N THR A 628 20.12 -4.95 4.74
CA THR A 628 20.36 -3.62 4.14
C THR A 628 21.36 -3.70 2.98
N ARG A 629 22.44 -4.45 3.11
CA ARG A 629 23.43 -4.65 2.03
C ARG A 629 22.82 -5.31 0.79
N ILE A 630 22.00 -6.36 0.98
CA ILE A 630 21.30 -7.06 -0.10
C ILE A 630 20.39 -6.12 -0.86
N VAL A 631 19.53 -5.37 -0.14
CA VAL A 631 18.62 -4.39 -0.73
C VAL A 631 19.37 -3.33 -1.53
N ASN A 632 20.44 -2.77 -0.96
CA ASN A 632 21.27 -1.77 -1.64
C ASN A 632 21.98 -2.31 -2.87
N ALA A 633 22.42 -3.57 -2.85
CA ALA A 633 23.03 -4.23 -4.01
C ALA A 633 22.04 -4.36 -5.18
N TRP A 634 20.82 -4.82 -4.94
CA TRP A 634 19.76 -4.86 -5.95
C TRP A 634 19.43 -3.48 -6.52
N ARG A 635 19.28 -2.47 -5.67
CA ARG A 635 19.04 -1.09 -6.09
C ARG A 635 20.18 -0.50 -6.89
N ALA A 636 21.44 -0.80 -6.51
CA ALA A 636 22.62 -0.37 -7.24
C ALA A 636 22.71 -0.98 -8.65
N CYS A 637 22.15 -2.17 -8.85
CA CYS A 637 21.97 -2.79 -10.17
C CYS A 637 20.81 -2.16 -10.98
N GLY A 638 20.09 -1.20 -10.42
CA GLY A 638 19.00 -0.47 -11.09
C GLY A 638 17.63 -1.12 -11.00
N TYR A 639 17.46 -2.14 -10.15
CA TYR A 639 16.19 -2.79 -9.92
C TYR A 639 15.36 -2.03 -8.88
N VAL A 640 14.06 -1.93 -9.13
CA VAL A 640 13.08 -1.45 -8.14
C VAL A 640 12.83 -2.57 -7.14
N THR A 641 13.28 -2.36 -5.92
CA THR A 641 13.36 -3.39 -4.88
C THR A 641 12.36 -3.12 -3.75
N ALA A 642 11.51 -4.11 -3.46
CA ALA A 642 10.67 -4.15 -2.27
C ALA A 642 11.36 -4.96 -1.16
N MET A 643 11.16 -4.59 0.10
CA MET A 643 11.66 -5.31 1.27
C MET A 643 10.58 -5.44 2.32
N THR A 644 10.34 -6.68 2.80
CA THR A 644 9.44 -6.96 3.91
C THR A 644 10.20 -7.14 5.22
N GLY A 645 9.54 -6.86 6.34
CA GLY A 645 10.07 -7.18 7.66
C GLY A 645 9.06 -6.90 8.76
N ASP A 646 9.28 -7.50 9.92
CA ASP A 646 8.41 -7.43 11.09
C ASP A 646 9.14 -6.89 12.34
N GLY A 647 10.45 -7.10 12.46
CA GLY A 647 11.23 -6.73 13.62
C GLY A 647 11.88 -5.34 13.53
N VAL A 648 12.23 -4.77 14.69
CA VAL A 648 13.03 -3.52 14.78
C VAL A 648 14.28 -3.60 13.92
N ASN A 649 14.89 -4.77 13.87
CA ASN A 649 16.10 -5.06 13.09
C ASN A 649 15.92 -4.93 11.57
N ASP A 650 14.69 -4.95 11.09
CA ASP A 650 14.36 -4.83 9.68
C ASP A 650 14.11 -3.38 9.25
N ALA A 651 13.86 -2.49 10.18
CA ALA A 651 13.54 -1.10 9.90
C ALA A 651 14.57 -0.39 8.99
N PRO A 652 15.91 -0.57 9.16
CA PRO A 652 16.89 0.01 8.24
C PRO A 652 16.80 -0.52 6.81
N SER A 653 16.54 -1.81 6.63
CA SER A 653 16.40 -2.44 5.31
C SER A 653 15.10 -2.05 4.63
N ILE A 654 13.99 -1.97 5.38
CA ILE A 654 12.69 -1.48 4.93
C ILE A 654 12.81 -0.03 4.45
N LYS A 655 13.45 0.83 5.24
CA LYS A 655 13.67 2.25 4.89
C LYS A 655 14.58 2.44 3.68
N SER A 656 15.56 1.55 3.47
CA SER A 656 16.48 1.64 2.33
C SER A 656 15.90 1.08 1.04
N ALA A 657 14.84 0.30 1.07
CA ALA A 657 14.17 -0.21 -0.13
C ALA A 657 13.48 0.92 -0.91
N ASP A 658 13.16 0.66 -2.18
CA ASP A 658 12.30 1.56 -2.97
C ASP A 658 10.84 1.46 -2.50
N ILE A 659 10.49 0.31 -1.92
CA ILE A 659 9.20 0.03 -1.31
C ILE A 659 9.43 -0.74 -0.01
N GLY A 660 9.26 -0.06 1.10
CA GLY A 660 9.29 -0.67 2.43
C GLY A 660 7.94 -1.27 2.78
N ILE A 661 7.91 -2.53 3.21
CA ILE A 661 6.68 -3.27 3.54
C ILE A 661 6.77 -3.77 4.98
N GLY A 662 5.88 -3.28 5.84
CA GLY A 662 5.75 -3.72 7.22
C GLY A 662 4.65 -4.75 7.41
N MET A 663 4.83 -5.65 8.37
CA MET A 663 3.77 -6.58 8.80
C MET A 663 2.77 -5.85 9.69
N GLY A 664 1.50 -6.17 9.57
CA GLY A 664 0.42 -5.53 10.34
C GLY A 664 0.11 -6.22 11.65
N ILE A 665 0.18 -7.55 11.66
CA ILE A 665 -0.12 -8.39 12.84
C ILE A 665 1.15 -8.57 13.67
N THR A 666 2.21 -9.16 13.08
CA THR A 666 3.47 -9.47 13.77
C THR A 666 4.44 -8.30 13.80
N GLY A 667 4.24 -7.30 12.94
CA GLY A 667 5.16 -6.18 12.80
C GLY A 667 5.15 -5.24 13.99
N THR A 668 6.34 -4.82 14.40
CA THR A 668 6.53 -3.79 15.44
C THR A 668 6.09 -2.41 14.91
N ASP A 669 5.76 -1.51 15.81
CA ASP A 669 5.39 -0.13 15.44
C ASP A 669 6.53 0.59 14.71
N VAL A 670 7.78 0.24 15.02
CA VAL A 670 8.96 0.78 14.33
C VAL A 670 8.92 0.42 12.84
N THR A 671 8.69 -0.85 12.51
CA THR A 671 8.58 -1.30 11.12
C THR A 671 7.39 -0.70 10.41
N LYS A 672 6.22 -0.66 11.07
CA LYS A 672 5.02 -0.01 10.53
C LYS A 672 5.25 1.48 10.24
N ASN A 673 5.99 2.20 11.10
CA ASN A 673 6.24 3.63 10.94
C ASN A 673 7.17 3.97 9.79
N VAL A 674 8.18 3.16 9.51
CA VAL A 674 9.13 3.39 8.40
C VAL A 674 8.61 2.85 7.07
N ALA A 675 7.66 1.92 7.09
CA ALA A 675 7.12 1.28 5.91
C ALA A 675 6.32 2.24 5.01
N ASP A 676 6.34 1.98 3.73
CA ASP A 676 5.51 2.65 2.72
C ASP A 676 4.14 1.98 2.57
N MET A 677 4.09 0.68 2.86
CA MET A 677 2.89 -0.16 2.86
C MET A 677 2.91 -1.10 4.07
N VAL A 678 1.74 -1.36 4.66
CA VAL A 678 1.56 -2.32 5.75
C VAL A 678 0.58 -3.41 5.31
N LEU A 679 0.93 -4.68 5.54
CA LEU A 679 0.08 -5.83 5.25
C LEU A 679 -0.79 -6.15 6.46
N ALA A 680 -2.10 -5.94 6.36
CA ALA A 680 -3.01 -6.23 7.48
C ALA A 680 -3.15 -7.72 7.81
N ASP A 681 -2.72 -8.60 6.91
CA ASP A 681 -2.80 -10.07 7.01
C ASP A 681 -1.43 -10.77 7.04
N ASP A 682 -0.35 -10.02 7.04
CA ASP A 682 1.04 -10.50 6.97
C ASP A 682 1.31 -11.52 5.84
N ASN A 683 0.58 -11.42 4.73
CA ASN A 683 0.61 -12.42 3.66
C ASN A 683 1.37 -11.93 2.42
N PHE A 684 2.34 -12.72 1.95
CA PHE A 684 3.10 -12.44 0.73
C PHE A 684 2.19 -12.28 -0.51
N ALA A 685 1.11 -13.07 -0.61
CA ALA A 685 0.18 -12.98 -1.73
C ALA A 685 -0.48 -11.59 -1.83
N THR A 686 -0.67 -10.91 -0.71
CA THR A 686 -1.18 -9.53 -0.66
C THR A 686 -0.22 -8.54 -1.32
N ILE A 687 1.09 -8.77 -1.22
CA ILE A 687 2.11 -7.95 -1.93
C ILE A 687 1.92 -8.08 -3.44
N VAL A 688 1.77 -9.31 -3.93
CA VAL A 688 1.57 -9.59 -5.36
C VAL A 688 0.28 -8.96 -5.87
N GLY A 689 -0.79 -9.05 -5.09
CA GLY A 689 -2.05 -8.36 -5.37
C GLY A 689 -1.93 -6.83 -5.38
N ALA A 690 -1.09 -6.27 -4.51
CA ALA A 690 -0.80 -4.84 -4.49
C ALA A 690 0.04 -4.40 -5.71
N VAL A 691 0.97 -5.23 -6.19
CA VAL A 691 1.70 -4.98 -7.44
C VAL A 691 0.75 -4.99 -8.64
N GLU A 692 -0.16 -5.98 -8.73
CA GLU A 692 -1.20 -6.02 -9.76
C GLU A 692 -2.02 -4.73 -9.78
N GLU A 693 -2.49 -4.30 -8.60
CA GLU A 693 -3.27 -3.08 -8.45
C GLU A 693 -2.46 -1.82 -8.82
N GLY A 694 -1.19 -1.75 -8.43
CA GLY A 694 -0.28 -0.67 -8.81
C GLY A 694 -0.09 -0.57 -10.34
N ARG A 695 0.05 -1.70 -11.03
CA ARG A 695 0.09 -1.78 -12.50
C ARG A 695 -1.22 -1.32 -13.12
N ARG A 696 -2.36 -1.72 -12.55
CA ARG A 696 -3.70 -1.32 -13.00
C ARG A 696 -3.90 0.20 -12.88
N ILE A 697 -3.55 0.76 -11.74
CA ILE A 697 -3.66 2.21 -11.49
C ILE A 697 -2.85 2.99 -12.51
N TYR A 698 -1.60 2.59 -12.76
CA TYR A 698 -0.75 3.23 -13.75
C TYR A 698 -1.32 3.13 -15.17
N ASP A 699 -1.81 1.95 -15.59
CA ASP A 699 -2.44 1.77 -16.90
C ASP A 699 -3.68 2.64 -17.04
N ASN A 700 -4.49 2.78 -15.99
CA ASN A 700 -5.68 3.62 -15.99
C ASN A 700 -5.33 5.11 -16.08
N ILE A 701 -4.33 5.56 -15.32
CA ILE A 701 -3.80 6.93 -15.43
C ILE A 701 -3.32 7.18 -16.87
N ARG A 702 -2.56 6.26 -17.44
CA ARG A 702 -2.06 6.37 -18.82
C ARG A 702 -3.18 6.42 -19.86
N ARG A 703 -4.28 5.67 -19.66
CA ARG A 703 -5.48 5.74 -20.51
C ARG A 703 -6.14 7.11 -20.42
N ALA A 704 -6.33 7.63 -19.21
CA ALA A 704 -6.92 8.94 -19.00
C ALA A 704 -6.05 10.07 -19.59
N VAL A 705 -4.73 10.01 -19.35
CA VAL A 705 -3.77 10.98 -19.92
C VAL A 705 -3.79 10.94 -21.45
N LYS A 706 -3.77 9.74 -22.05
CA LYS A 706 -3.82 9.58 -23.50
C LYS A 706 -5.13 10.12 -24.09
N PHE A 707 -6.25 9.88 -23.43
CA PHE A 707 -7.56 10.38 -23.82
C PHE A 707 -7.58 11.91 -23.81
N LEU A 708 -7.27 12.55 -22.68
CA LEU A 708 -7.27 14.00 -22.53
C LEU A 708 -6.31 14.71 -23.50
N LEU A 709 -5.09 14.17 -23.68
CA LEU A 709 -4.14 14.76 -24.64
C LEU A 709 -4.59 14.59 -26.10
N GLY A 710 -5.25 13.48 -26.42
CA GLY A 710 -5.81 13.25 -27.77
C GLY A 710 -6.95 14.18 -28.07
N SER A 711 -7.85 14.42 -27.11
CA SER A 711 -8.96 15.36 -27.18
C SER A 711 -8.48 16.79 -27.42
N ASN A 712 -7.64 17.32 -26.50
CA ASN A 712 -7.10 18.67 -26.66
C ASN A 712 -6.32 18.86 -27.99
N MET A 713 -5.61 17.82 -28.44
CA MET A 713 -4.95 17.88 -29.76
C MET A 713 -5.97 18.04 -30.90
N SER A 714 -7.14 17.39 -30.82
CA SER A 714 -8.20 17.52 -31.83
C SER A 714 -8.81 18.91 -31.87
N GLU A 715 -9.04 19.49 -30.68
CA GLU A 715 -9.55 20.87 -30.56
C GLU A 715 -8.56 21.88 -31.13
N VAL A 716 -7.30 21.80 -30.72
CA VAL A 716 -6.23 22.69 -31.21
C VAL A 716 -6.09 22.63 -32.73
N LEU A 717 -6.08 21.41 -33.31
CA LEU A 717 -5.95 21.23 -34.75
C LEU A 717 -7.17 21.73 -35.49
N SER A 718 -8.37 21.57 -34.95
CA SER A 718 -9.63 22.05 -35.56
C SER A 718 -9.65 23.57 -35.62
N ILE A 719 -9.36 24.25 -34.49
CA ILE A 719 -9.35 25.71 -34.40
C ILE A 719 -8.20 26.28 -35.23
N PHE A 720 -6.99 25.71 -35.13
CA PHE A 720 -5.85 26.15 -35.92
C PHE A 720 -6.17 26.12 -37.45
N THR A 721 -6.74 24.98 -37.91
CA THR A 721 -7.06 24.81 -39.32
C THR A 721 -8.16 25.76 -39.77
N ALA A 722 -9.22 25.93 -38.99
CA ALA A 722 -10.31 26.86 -39.26
C ALA A 722 -9.81 28.32 -39.36
N THR A 723 -9.00 28.72 -38.39
CA THR A 723 -8.41 30.07 -38.37
C THR A 723 -7.50 30.33 -39.57
N MET A 724 -6.68 29.34 -39.98
CA MET A 724 -5.83 29.46 -41.17
C MET A 724 -6.66 29.51 -42.48
N LEU A 725 -7.84 28.96 -42.46
CA LEU A 725 -8.78 29.02 -43.60
C LEU A 725 -9.72 30.23 -43.55
N GLY A 726 -9.71 31.02 -42.49
CA GLY A 726 -10.43 32.28 -42.32
C GLY A 726 -11.88 32.16 -41.87
N PHE A 727 -12.23 31.13 -41.08
CA PHE A 727 -13.52 30.97 -40.43
C PHE A 727 -13.40 30.55 -38.95
N THR A 728 -14.46 30.79 -38.20
CA THR A 728 -14.56 30.34 -36.78
C THR A 728 -15.35 29.04 -36.73
N ILE A 729 -14.75 27.98 -36.15
CA ILE A 729 -15.41 26.67 -36.02
C ILE A 729 -16.04 26.47 -34.63
N LEU A 730 -15.42 26.94 -33.60
CA LEU A 730 -15.85 26.81 -32.20
C LEU A 730 -15.46 28.07 -31.40
N GLU A 731 -16.32 28.49 -30.51
CA GLU A 731 -16.13 29.58 -29.56
C GLU A 731 -15.48 29.09 -28.26
N PRO A 732 -14.84 29.97 -27.45
CA PRO A 732 -14.21 29.56 -26.17
C PRO A 732 -15.18 28.84 -25.23
N VAL A 733 -16.43 29.22 -25.21
CA VAL A 733 -17.47 28.63 -24.36
C VAL A 733 -17.77 27.17 -24.71
N HIS A 734 -17.69 26.85 -26.04
CA HIS A 734 -17.89 25.47 -26.52
C HIS A 734 -16.79 24.55 -26.03
N LEU A 735 -15.55 25.03 -26.07
CA LEU A 735 -14.38 24.27 -25.62
C LEU A 735 -14.36 24.03 -24.11
N LEU A 736 -14.75 25.05 -23.35
CA LEU A 736 -14.94 24.89 -21.90
C LEU A 736 -15.99 23.85 -21.55
N TRP A 737 -17.10 23.78 -22.33
CA TRP A 737 -18.12 22.75 -22.16
C TRP A 737 -17.54 21.36 -22.48
N ILE A 738 -16.81 21.21 -23.57
CA ILE A 738 -16.20 19.96 -23.99
C ILE A 738 -15.22 19.48 -22.91
N ASN A 739 -14.23 20.30 -22.55
CA ASN A 739 -13.21 19.95 -21.56
C ASN A 739 -13.80 19.58 -20.20
N LEU A 740 -14.84 20.31 -19.76
CA LEU A 740 -15.43 20.12 -18.43
C LEU A 740 -16.34 18.88 -18.35
N LEU A 741 -17.21 18.69 -19.35
CA LEU A 741 -18.26 17.67 -19.32
C LEU A 741 -17.92 16.44 -20.16
N THR A 742 -17.49 16.62 -21.41
CA THR A 742 -17.28 15.48 -22.30
C THR A 742 -15.94 14.81 -22.07
N ASP A 743 -14.96 15.50 -21.51
CA ASP A 743 -13.63 14.96 -21.24
C ASP A 743 -13.41 14.51 -19.80
N CYS A 744 -13.73 15.35 -18.80
CA CYS A 744 -13.45 15.02 -17.42
C CYS A 744 -14.20 13.78 -16.93
N PHE A 745 -15.49 13.61 -17.22
CA PHE A 745 -16.25 12.47 -16.75
C PHE A 745 -15.83 11.14 -17.37
N PRO A 746 -15.62 11.01 -18.69
CA PRO A 746 -15.04 9.80 -19.27
C PRO A 746 -13.62 9.51 -18.78
N ALA A 747 -12.76 10.53 -18.59
CA ALA A 747 -11.41 10.34 -18.06
C ALA A 747 -11.43 9.75 -16.64
N LEU A 748 -12.32 10.24 -15.76
CA LEU A 748 -12.53 9.65 -14.44
C LEU A 748 -13.05 8.21 -14.52
N ALA A 749 -13.99 7.94 -15.43
CA ALA A 749 -14.55 6.60 -15.62
C ALA A 749 -13.50 5.61 -16.17
N LEU A 750 -12.58 6.06 -17.02
CA LEU A 750 -11.42 5.27 -17.47
C LEU A 750 -10.46 4.95 -16.32
N GLY A 751 -10.36 5.83 -15.33
CA GLY A 751 -9.63 5.58 -14.09
C GLY A 751 -10.16 4.42 -13.26
N MET A 752 -11.42 4.03 -13.46
CA MET A 752 -12.07 2.91 -12.77
C MET A 752 -12.03 1.60 -13.57
N GLU A 753 -11.33 1.55 -14.71
CA GLU A 753 -11.28 0.36 -15.55
C GLU A 753 -10.59 -0.80 -14.81
N ARG A 754 -11.07 -2.02 -15.07
CA ARG A 754 -10.49 -3.22 -14.49
C ARG A 754 -9.12 -3.53 -15.09
N ALA A 755 -8.31 -4.31 -14.35
CA ALA A 755 -7.04 -4.80 -14.86
C ALA A 755 -7.25 -5.62 -16.15
N GLU A 756 -6.35 -5.45 -17.12
CA GLU A 756 -6.31 -6.34 -18.27
C GLU A 756 -5.87 -7.74 -17.84
N PRO A 757 -6.41 -8.83 -18.42
CA PRO A 757 -6.10 -10.20 -17.99
C PRO A 757 -4.63 -10.57 -18.05
N ASP A 758 -3.85 -9.89 -18.90
CA ASP A 758 -2.42 -10.12 -19.13
C ASP A 758 -1.51 -9.20 -18.30
N ILE A 759 -2.05 -8.43 -17.35
CA ILE A 759 -1.31 -7.42 -16.60
C ILE A 759 -0.16 -8.02 -15.79
N MET A 760 -0.36 -9.23 -15.25
CA MET A 760 0.66 -9.99 -14.51
C MET A 760 1.46 -10.96 -15.39
N SER A 761 1.24 -10.97 -16.71
CA SER A 761 2.10 -11.67 -17.70
C SER A 761 3.06 -10.72 -18.40
N ARG A 762 3.02 -9.43 -18.09
CA ARG A 762 3.90 -8.40 -18.64
C ARG A 762 5.12 -8.21 -17.74
N PRO A 763 6.34 -8.02 -18.31
CA PRO A 763 7.50 -7.66 -17.51
C PRO A 763 7.30 -6.33 -16.79
N PRO A 764 7.99 -6.10 -15.65
CA PRO A 764 7.93 -4.84 -14.93
C PRO A 764 8.43 -3.69 -15.80
N ARG A 765 7.75 -2.55 -15.72
CA ARG A 765 8.20 -1.33 -16.41
C ARG A 765 9.37 -0.68 -15.67
N SER A 766 10.19 0.07 -16.41
CA SER A 766 11.22 0.91 -15.79
C SER A 766 10.58 2.13 -15.10
N ALA A 767 11.02 2.46 -13.90
CA ALA A 767 10.59 3.67 -13.20
C ALA A 767 10.93 4.97 -13.97
N ARG A 768 11.91 4.92 -14.87
CA ARG A 768 12.33 6.06 -15.72
C ARG A 768 11.56 6.15 -17.03
N GLU A 769 10.71 5.17 -17.33
CA GLU A 769 9.98 5.14 -18.59
C GLU A 769 9.05 6.36 -18.75
N SER A 770 9.03 6.91 -19.99
CA SER A 770 8.12 8.01 -20.33
C SER A 770 6.68 7.53 -20.41
N ILE A 771 5.72 8.39 -20.03
CA ILE A 771 4.28 8.13 -20.19
C ILE A 771 3.95 7.90 -21.66
N PHE A 772 4.69 8.52 -22.60
CA PHE A 772 4.53 8.36 -24.05
C PHE A 772 5.21 7.14 -24.64
N ALA A 773 5.87 6.30 -23.84
CA ALA A 773 6.51 5.09 -24.32
C ALA A 773 5.51 4.13 -24.98
N HIS A 774 6.03 3.16 -25.74
CA HIS A 774 5.23 2.11 -26.42
C HIS A 774 4.20 2.63 -27.42
N GLY A 775 4.45 3.80 -28.04
CA GLY A 775 3.63 4.33 -29.12
C GLY A 775 2.46 5.22 -28.67
N VAL A 776 2.34 5.53 -27.39
CA VAL A 776 1.28 6.43 -26.89
C VAL A 776 1.33 7.82 -27.51
N GLY A 777 2.52 8.38 -27.71
CA GLY A 777 2.67 9.68 -28.39
C GLY A 777 2.13 9.63 -29.83
N PHE A 778 2.43 8.58 -30.58
CA PHE A 778 1.87 8.40 -31.92
C PHE A 778 0.34 8.26 -31.89
N ASP A 779 -0.16 7.47 -30.91
CA ASP A 779 -1.60 7.30 -30.74
C ASP A 779 -2.31 8.63 -30.47
N CYS A 780 -1.77 9.50 -29.59
CA CYS A 780 -2.34 10.81 -29.31
C CYS A 780 -2.41 11.68 -30.58
N VAL A 781 -1.32 11.71 -31.38
CA VAL A 781 -1.26 12.54 -32.58
C VAL A 781 -2.26 12.06 -33.65
N TYR A 782 -2.23 10.76 -34.03
CA TYR A 782 -3.15 10.30 -35.09
C TYR A 782 -4.62 10.38 -34.68
N GLN A 783 -4.92 10.16 -33.38
CA GLN A 783 -6.27 10.24 -32.83
C GLN A 783 -6.78 11.68 -32.84
N GLY A 784 -5.92 12.64 -32.40
CA GLY A 784 -6.25 14.05 -32.50
C GLY A 784 -6.47 14.51 -33.92
N VAL A 785 -5.60 14.13 -34.87
CA VAL A 785 -5.79 14.43 -36.30
C VAL A 785 -7.08 13.83 -36.83
N MET A 786 -7.38 12.60 -36.48
CA MET A 786 -8.61 11.90 -36.89
C MET A 786 -9.88 12.66 -36.45
N CYS A 787 -9.96 12.99 -35.15
CA CYS A 787 -11.09 13.73 -34.59
C CYS A 787 -11.19 15.13 -35.20
N ALA A 788 -10.09 15.85 -35.42
CA ALA A 788 -10.06 17.16 -36.06
C ALA A 788 -10.60 17.09 -37.53
N VAL A 789 -10.21 16.06 -38.30
CA VAL A 789 -10.70 15.87 -39.65
C VAL A 789 -12.19 15.59 -39.67
N LEU A 790 -12.71 14.76 -38.77
CA LEU A 790 -14.16 14.47 -38.67
C LEU A 790 -14.94 15.71 -38.24
N THR A 791 -14.42 16.52 -37.35
CA THR A 791 -15.02 17.78 -36.88
C THR A 791 -15.07 18.82 -38.00
N LEU A 792 -13.98 19.00 -38.75
CA LEU A 792 -13.93 19.87 -39.92
C LEU A 792 -14.88 19.38 -41.01
N ALA A 793 -14.96 18.06 -41.24
CA ALA A 793 -15.92 17.47 -42.19
C ALA A 793 -17.36 17.76 -41.80
N ALA A 794 -17.68 17.67 -40.50
CA ALA A 794 -19.00 18.02 -40.00
C ALA A 794 -19.35 19.47 -40.23
N PHE A 795 -18.41 20.39 -39.99
CA PHE A 795 -18.58 21.81 -40.28
C PHE A 795 -18.91 22.06 -41.75
N PHE A 796 -18.10 21.55 -42.68
CA PHE A 796 -18.31 21.77 -44.09
C PHE A 796 -19.59 21.11 -44.64
N ILE A 797 -19.96 19.94 -44.10
CA ILE A 797 -21.23 19.27 -44.46
C ILE A 797 -22.39 20.12 -43.93
N GLY A 798 -22.33 20.62 -42.71
CA GLY A 798 -23.36 21.52 -42.15
C GLY A 798 -23.50 22.79 -42.98
N HIS A 799 -22.38 23.42 -43.32
CA HIS A 799 -22.37 24.58 -44.22
C HIS A 799 -23.02 24.29 -45.56
N TYR A 800 -22.72 23.11 -46.15
CA TYR A 800 -23.37 22.70 -47.42
C TYR A 800 -24.85 22.45 -47.23
N MET A 801 -25.28 21.85 -46.13
CA MET A 801 -26.70 21.59 -45.84
C MET A 801 -27.48 22.90 -45.63
N GLU A 802 -26.86 23.91 -45.05
CA GLU A 802 -27.46 25.22 -44.79
C GLU A 802 -27.54 26.07 -46.06
N TYR A 803 -26.46 26.18 -46.84
CA TYR A 803 -26.34 27.12 -47.97
C TYR A 803 -26.37 26.48 -49.37
N GLY A 804 -26.25 25.15 -49.44
CA GLY A 804 -26.25 24.39 -50.72
C GLY A 804 -24.97 24.56 -51.55
N VAL A 805 -23.93 25.20 -50.99
CA VAL A 805 -22.66 25.49 -51.70
C VAL A 805 -21.46 25.14 -50.79
N TRP A 806 -20.36 24.73 -51.41
CA TRP A 806 -19.09 24.46 -50.73
C TRP A 806 -18.25 25.74 -50.74
N THR A 807 -18.39 26.58 -49.71
CA THR A 807 -17.58 27.79 -49.52
C THR A 807 -16.92 27.76 -48.14
N VAL A 808 -15.87 28.53 -47.94
CA VAL A 808 -15.15 28.60 -46.66
C VAL A 808 -15.58 29.91 -46.01
N THR A 809 -16.72 29.87 -45.33
CA THR A 809 -17.28 31.02 -44.61
C THR A 809 -17.92 30.51 -43.29
N ASN A 810 -18.22 31.41 -42.36
CA ASN A 810 -18.88 31.06 -41.12
C ASN A 810 -20.28 30.46 -41.42
N SER A 811 -20.69 29.46 -40.63
CA SER A 811 -21.96 28.75 -40.74
C SER A 811 -22.45 28.37 -39.33
N PRO A 812 -23.57 28.90 -38.87
CA PRO A 812 -24.16 28.56 -37.57
C PRO A 812 -24.50 27.06 -37.46
N ASP A 813 -25.10 26.45 -38.49
CA ASP A 813 -25.40 25.01 -38.52
C ASP A 813 -24.10 24.20 -38.56
N GLY A 814 -23.10 24.69 -39.36
CA GLY A 814 -21.79 24.08 -39.42
C GLY A 814 -21.09 24.08 -38.06
N THR A 815 -21.14 25.19 -37.30
CA THR A 815 -20.59 25.29 -35.93
C THR A 815 -21.31 24.32 -34.98
N THR A 816 -22.63 24.27 -35.00
CA THR A 816 -23.40 23.36 -34.12
C THR A 816 -23.11 21.89 -34.45
N MET A 817 -23.02 21.54 -35.75
CA MET A 817 -22.65 20.19 -36.18
C MET A 817 -21.22 19.83 -35.78
N ALA A 818 -20.27 20.77 -35.92
CA ALA A 818 -18.87 20.56 -35.49
C ALA A 818 -18.77 20.31 -33.97
N PHE A 819 -19.47 21.15 -33.19
CA PHE A 819 -19.53 20.97 -31.73
C PHE A 819 -20.12 19.61 -31.33
N LEU A 820 -21.27 19.20 -31.90
CA LEU A 820 -21.87 17.91 -31.63
C LEU A 820 -20.96 16.75 -32.06
N THR A 821 -20.34 16.87 -33.24
CA THR A 821 -19.42 15.82 -33.75
C THR A 821 -18.19 15.68 -32.86
N LEU A 822 -17.55 16.77 -32.48
CA LEU A 822 -16.37 16.74 -31.64
C LEU A 822 -16.68 16.13 -30.25
N SER A 823 -17.72 16.67 -29.56
CA SER A 823 -18.15 16.18 -28.26
C SER A 823 -18.48 14.67 -28.29
N MET A 824 -19.21 14.21 -29.30
CA MET A 824 -19.58 12.79 -29.39
C MET A 824 -18.43 11.91 -29.85
N ALA A 825 -17.54 12.40 -30.72
CA ALA A 825 -16.36 11.68 -31.17
C ALA A 825 -15.44 11.38 -29.98
N GLU A 826 -15.24 12.33 -29.07
CA GLU A 826 -14.46 12.16 -27.84
C GLU A 826 -15.11 11.14 -26.91
N ILE A 827 -16.42 11.22 -26.72
CA ILE A 827 -17.15 10.22 -25.92
C ILE A 827 -17.01 8.82 -26.54
N PHE A 828 -17.22 8.64 -27.83
CA PHE A 828 -17.02 7.36 -28.48
C PHE A 828 -15.56 6.91 -28.44
N HIS A 829 -14.63 7.85 -28.53
CA HIS A 829 -13.20 7.58 -28.42
C HIS A 829 -12.82 7.07 -27.02
N SER A 830 -13.47 7.55 -25.96
CA SER A 830 -13.24 7.06 -24.60
C SER A 830 -13.48 5.55 -24.47
N PHE A 831 -14.43 4.97 -25.20
CA PHE A 831 -14.61 3.52 -25.26
C PHE A 831 -13.43 2.81 -25.92
N ASN A 832 -12.80 3.42 -26.93
CA ASN A 832 -11.59 2.87 -27.54
C ASN A 832 -10.40 2.86 -26.58
N MET A 833 -10.37 3.77 -25.59
CA MET A 833 -9.32 3.85 -24.57
C MET A 833 -9.38 2.77 -23.50
N ARG A 834 -10.50 2.03 -23.38
CA ARG A 834 -10.67 0.96 -22.38
C ARG A 834 -9.59 -0.14 -22.48
N ALA A 835 -9.06 -0.37 -23.67
CA ALA A 835 -7.95 -1.30 -23.88
C ALA A 835 -6.85 -0.65 -24.71
N HIS A 836 -5.59 -0.89 -24.33
CA HIS A 836 -4.47 -0.27 -25.03
C HIS A 836 -4.30 -0.81 -26.45
N ARG A 837 -4.26 -2.12 -26.62
CA ARG A 837 -4.11 -2.81 -27.93
C ARG A 837 -5.17 -3.86 -28.21
N ALA A 838 -5.87 -4.35 -27.16
CA ALA A 838 -6.97 -5.28 -27.35
C ALA A 838 -8.14 -4.61 -28.07
N SER A 839 -8.98 -5.41 -28.72
CA SER A 839 -10.20 -4.91 -29.34
C SER A 839 -11.25 -4.58 -28.29
N LEU A 840 -12.00 -3.50 -28.50
CA LEU A 840 -13.16 -3.14 -27.69
C LEU A 840 -14.16 -4.30 -27.59
N PHE A 841 -14.34 -5.04 -28.69
CA PHE A 841 -15.27 -6.17 -28.78
C PHE A 841 -14.81 -7.43 -28.05
N THR A 842 -13.56 -7.51 -27.60
CA THR A 842 -13.04 -8.63 -26.81
C THR A 842 -13.19 -8.41 -25.30
N LEU A 843 -13.51 -7.20 -24.87
CA LEU A 843 -13.73 -6.86 -23.47
C LEU A 843 -15.05 -7.43 -22.96
N ARG A 844 -14.97 -8.38 -22.01
CA ARG A 844 -16.15 -9.07 -21.46
C ARG A 844 -16.86 -8.31 -20.34
N THR A 845 -16.20 -7.33 -19.75
CA THR A 845 -16.72 -6.59 -18.58
C THR A 845 -17.13 -5.19 -18.97
N PRO A 846 -18.38 -4.78 -18.76
CA PRO A 846 -18.81 -3.40 -19.01
C PRO A 846 -18.23 -2.45 -17.95
N ASN A 847 -17.84 -1.24 -18.38
CA ASN A 847 -17.55 -0.12 -17.47
C ASN A 847 -18.81 0.73 -17.36
N TRP A 848 -19.64 0.47 -16.37
CA TRP A 848 -20.90 1.18 -16.18
C TRP A 848 -20.73 2.66 -15.86
N ALA A 849 -19.60 3.04 -15.23
CA ALA A 849 -19.27 4.45 -14.99
C ALA A 849 -19.08 5.19 -16.33
N LEU A 850 -18.36 4.57 -17.28
CA LEU A 850 -18.13 5.14 -18.60
C LEU A 850 -19.43 5.21 -19.43
N VAL A 851 -20.28 4.17 -19.36
CA VAL A 851 -21.60 4.18 -20.01
C VAL A 851 -22.47 5.28 -19.43
N GLY A 852 -22.49 5.45 -18.11
CA GLY A 852 -23.21 6.52 -17.44
C GLY A 852 -22.69 7.91 -17.81
N ALA A 853 -21.35 8.10 -17.83
CA ALA A 853 -20.73 9.34 -18.28
C ALA A 853 -21.11 9.68 -19.73
N ALA A 854 -21.02 8.69 -20.63
CA ALA A 854 -21.38 8.86 -22.05
C ALA A 854 -22.86 9.25 -22.21
N ALA A 855 -23.76 8.58 -21.51
CA ALA A 855 -25.20 8.88 -21.59
C ALA A 855 -25.53 10.28 -21.04
N ALA A 856 -24.88 10.67 -19.93
CA ALA A 856 -25.05 11.99 -19.34
C ALA A 856 -24.51 13.09 -20.26
N SER A 857 -23.30 12.90 -20.82
CA SER A 857 -22.71 13.86 -21.77
C SER A 857 -23.54 14.00 -23.03
N LEU A 858 -24.04 12.89 -23.60
CA LEU A 858 -24.93 12.93 -24.75
C LEU A 858 -26.21 13.73 -24.48
N ALA A 859 -26.86 13.46 -23.32
CA ALA A 859 -28.08 14.16 -22.93
C ALA A 859 -27.82 15.65 -22.73
N LEU A 860 -26.75 16.02 -22.02
CA LEU A 860 -26.40 17.41 -21.74
C LEU A 860 -26.03 18.18 -23.03
N THR A 861 -25.23 17.60 -23.93
CA THR A 861 -24.86 18.19 -25.21
C THR A 861 -26.08 18.38 -26.09
N THR A 862 -27.01 17.41 -26.13
CA THR A 862 -28.25 17.54 -26.86
C THR A 862 -29.13 18.64 -26.28
N LEU A 863 -29.23 18.76 -24.96
CA LEU A 863 -29.97 19.83 -24.30
C LEU A 863 -29.40 21.23 -24.63
N CYS A 864 -28.08 21.37 -24.73
CA CYS A 864 -27.46 22.63 -25.15
C CYS A 864 -27.87 23.10 -26.55
N ILE A 865 -28.08 22.16 -27.45
CA ILE A 865 -28.47 22.47 -28.85
C ILE A 865 -29.96 22.82 -28.97
N TYR A 866 -30.85 22.15 -28.22
CA TYR A 866 -32.32 22.27 -28.45
C TYR A 866 -33.07 23.06 -27.38
N VAL A 867 -32.51 23.28 -26.17
CA VAL A 867 -33.17 24.12 -25.15
C VAL A 867 -32.91 25.59 -25.47
N PRO A 868 -33.94 26.41 -25.78
CA PRO A 868 -33.72 27.76 -26.31
C PRO A 868 -32.84 28.66 -25.43
N PHE A 869 -32.97 28.56 -24.12
CA PHE A 869 -32.16 29.33 -23.21
C PHE A 869 -30.67 28.93 -23.29
N LEU A 870 -30.38 27.62 -23.39
CA LEU A 870 -29.01 27.12 -23.51
C LEU A 870 -28.47 27.37 -24.94
N ALA A 871 -29.27 27.08 -25.95
CA ALA A 871 -28.86 27.30 -27.35
C ALA A 871 -28.45 28.75 -27.59
N ASN A 872 -29.26 29.72 -27.11
CA ASN A 872 -28.92 31.13 -27.18
C ASN A 872 -27.70 31.49 -26.35
N ALA A 873 -27.49 30.82 -25.19
CA ALA A 873 -26.35 31.06 -24.35
C ALA A 873 -25.03 30.57 -24.95
N PHE A 874 -25.09 29.52 -25.76
CA PHE A 874 -23.93 28.95 -26.47
C PHE A 874 -23.85 29.34 -27.95
N ASP A 875 -24.68 30.28 -28.37
CA ASP A 875 -24.80 30.73 -29.77
C ASP A 875 -25.01 29.56 -30.77
N PHE A 876 -25.83 28.59 -30.41
CA PHE A 876 -26.16 27.45 -31.24
C PHE A 876 -27.48 27.68 -32.00
N THR A 877 -27.51 27.20 -33.24
CA THR A 877 -28.75 27.04 -34.00
C THR A 877 -29.30 25.62 -33.82
N PRO A 878 -30.63 25.46 -33.57
CA PRO A 878 -31.24 24.15 -33.55
C PRO A 878 -31.16 23.47 -34.90
N ILE A 879 -30.30 22.47 -35.05
CA ILE A 879 -30.10 21.71 -36.30
C ILE A 879 -31.24 20.69 -36.54
N SER A 880 -31.47 20.35 -37.81
CA SER A 880 -32.45 19.35 -38.17
C SER A 880 -32.05 17.93 -37.71
N ALA A 881 -33.02 17.02 -37.65
CA ALA A 881 -32.74 15.61 -37.35
C ALA A 881 -31.78 14.94 -38.32
N THR A 882 -31.74 15.39 -39.56
CA THR A 882 -30.79 14.89 -40.59
C THR A 882 -29.37 15.33 -40.30
N GLU A 883 -29.17 16.61 -39.98
CA GLU A 883 -27.88 17.19 -39.58
C GLU A 883 -27.36 16.53 -38.30
N TYR A 884 -28.26 16.36 -37.29
CA TYR A 884 -27.93 15.65 -36.06
C TYR A 884 -27.47 14.20 -36.34
N ALA A 885 -28.19 13.48 -37.19
CA ALA A 885 -27.83 12.10 -37.57
C ALA A 885 -26.50 12.02 -38.34
N VAL A 886 -26.21 12.99 -39.20
CA VAL A 886 -24.92 13.07 -39.92
C VAL A 886 -23.80 13.34 -38.97
N ALA A 887 -23.94 14.32 -38.06
CA ALA A 887 -22.95 14.65 -37.03
C ALA A 887 -22.65 13.44 -36.11
N MET A 888 -23.69 12.76 -35.64
CA MET A 888 -23.56 11.53 -34.84
C MET A 888 -22.90 10.38 -35.63
N GLY A 889 -23.23 10.25 -36.93
CA GLY A 889 -22.62 9.25 -37.80
C GLY A 889 -21.12 9.48 -38.00
N LEU A 890 -20.71 10.73 -38.20
CA LEU A 890 -19.30 11.11 -38.29
C LEU A 890 -18.56 10.83 -36.96
N ALA A 891 -19.15 11.21 -35.83
CA ALA A 891 -18.59 10.93 -34.52
C ALA A 891 -18.41 9.42 -34.26
N PHE A 892 -19.38 8.60 -34.67
CA PHE A 892 -19.33 7.15 -34.53
C PHE A 892 -18.18 6.50 -35.30
N LEU A 893 -17.74 7.10 -36.46
CA LEU A 893 -16.62 6.59 -37.26
C LEU A 893 -15.31 6.45 -36.49
N VAL A 894 -15.15 7.16 -35.37
CA VAL A 894 -13.97 7.03 -34.50
C VAL A 894 -13.80 5.58 -34.00
N LEU A 895 -14.89 4.87 -33.71
CA LEU A 895 -14.82 3.49 -33.22
C LEU A 895 -14.19 2.53 -34.25
N PRO A 896 -14.72 2.39 -35.48
CA PRO A 896 -14.18 1.45 -36.47
C PRO A 896 -12.78 1.90 -36.97
N ILE A 897 -12.50 3.19 -37.08
CA ILE A 897 -11.18 3.66 -37.54
C ILE A 897 -10.10 3.24 -36.53
N VAL A 898 -10.30 3.49 -35.24
CA VAL A 898 -9.32 3.12 -34.17
C VAL A 898 -9.20 1.61 -34.07
N GLU A 899 -10.30 0.85 -34.17
CA GLU A 899 -10.24 -0.61 -34.17
C GLU A 899 -9.46 -1.16 -35.36
N GLY A 900 -9.59 -0.53 -36.52
CA GLY A 900 -8.81 -0.84 -37.73
C GLY A 900 -7.30 -0.61 -37.47
N VAL A 901 -6.92 0.52 -36.91
CA VAL A 901 -5.52 0.83 -36.56
C VAL A 901 -4.98 -0.19 -35.53
N LYS A 902 -5.74 -0.49 -34.48
CA LYS A 902 -5.37 -1.53 -33.50
C LYS A 902 -5.19 -2.91 -34.14
N CYS A 903 -6.02 -3.26 -35.13
CA CYS A 903 -5.89 -4.51 -35.87
C CYS A 903 -4.54 -4.58 -36.62
N VAL A 904 -4.17 -3.50 -37.32
CA VAL A 904 -2.89 -3.39 -38.03
C VAL A 904 -1.72 -3.45 -37.06
N GLN A 905 -1.81 -2.74 -35.92
CA GLN A 905 -0.77 -2.75 -34.88
C GLN A 905 -0.56 -4.17 -34.30
N ARG A 906 -1.65 -4.90 -34.02
CA ARG A 906 -1.59 -6.30 -33.57
C ARG A 906 -0.96 -7.22 -34.61
N ALA A 907 -1.31 -7.05 -35.89
CA ALA A 907 -0.73 -7.83 -36.98
C ALA A 907 0.77 -7.57 -37.14
N ALA A 908 1.20 -6.30 -37.04
CA ALA A 908 2.60 -5.90 -37.10
C ALA A 908 3.40 -6.46 -35.91
N ALA A 909 2.86 -6.43 -34.68
CA ALA A 909 3.47 -7.00 -33.50
C ALA A 909 3.65 -8.52 -33.61
N LYS A 910 2.63 -9.24 -34.11
CA LYS A 910 2.75 -10.69 -34.36
C LYS A 910 3.81 -11.05 -35.41
N ARG A 911 3.99 -10.21 -36.42
CA ARG A 911 5.05 -10.40 -37.44
C ARG A 911 6.43 -10.22 -36.82
N ARG A 912 6.63 -9.19 -35.99
CA ARG A 912 7.91 -8.95 -35.29
C ARG A 912 8.25 -10.04 -34.29
N ALA A 913 7.27 -10.63 -33.63
CA ALA A 913 7.49 -11.74 -32.70
C ALA A 913 7.81 -13.08 -33.39
N ARG A 914 7.52 -13.20 -34.71
CA ARG A 914 7.82 -14.37 -35.53
C ARG A 914 9.13 -14.24 -36.31
N ALA A 915 9.62 -13.02 -36.51
CA ALA A 915 10.92 -12.71 -37.07
C ALA A 915 11.98 -12.63 -35.95
#